data_0b15bc0a2b92e0e56554d2d73427967d
#
_entry.id   0b15bc0a2b92e0e56554d2d73427967d
#
_cell.length_a   1.000
_cell.length_b   1.000
_cell.length_c   1.000
_cell.angle_alpha   90.00
_cell.angle_beta   90.00
_cell.angle_gamma   90.00
#
_symmetry.space_group_name_H-M   'P 1'
#
loop_
_entity.id
_entity.type
_entity.pdbx_description
1 polymer ?
#
loop_
_entity_poly.entity_id
_entity_poly.type
_entity_poly.pdbx_seq_one_letter_code
_entity_poly.pdbx_strand_id
1 'polypeptide(L)'
;MYFLSQIAQYFQAKPAIHDYCFVMPNHRSCKFLERELDMASRGVYLMPQVMTITDFMSSLTGKVVVKPVEALFLLYQCYTRIAGNEDYKFDKFVYWGNVVLNDFNDVDMCLAHPEKLFKNVKEHREIQANYLDGDLREIVSHYFNLSLEGVAAGDEDFWRNYDGEDTDGDGVKAKYLKLWQSLYQLYVDFNQELHSRGLCTMGRMYRDAVDVVKNRTFKSNEKFVFVGFNMLSACELAIFKRLQQQGRALFFWDLTSAAFASGENVNNGSRFVKFFRKEFPEPMDFTMDNSTHFPEIEVVGVPSNVGQAKYCYHLLNDLIDKGVIDSSDAINTALILPDDGLLVPLLNSLPPKINKKNVTMGYPLSASDIASLMRIVAKMHSQARRNASGEWTFYRGDVKIVLSHPIIKNYFGDDALELRRVIAEKGLFAVPQSTFANTKLALLFTTIDQENDAQSVNKLLVQYKAFCQALIEMMREEKDAAEDEQETSEQPVMTLQEAFLNQYVEVLNQLIDALARYQVPPCETSVFFLIERLEAAFSIPFEGEPLQGLQIMGMLETRCLDFENLIILSANEGMMPGKTRRNSFISDFMRRNYGMSTSADQEMMWNYHFYRLIGHAKRLIMVYDTSDQAMGSGEVTRYVPQLELVYGCEVKRRMFTLSSTTVEPITIAVPKRDYALKQLQTFITGKGSRTLSASTIKEYVNCPLMFYFNKIERLRASDDDADFMDASTFGTIVHDTLQHLYYPSVRGQAREGDHRVTCGDIRRFIKDKLDTVIEALVNEQYLRGSGSGSLVGEAAIVSVAIKRYALAALNHDIALLSNIDSNALTIVECECEHTVSLSYGGVNFNFTYIADRIDRLPDGTLRIVDYKTGADDTSFDTVDDLFAVPTKGHNLKGILQLMLYCNAYALEKKTDEPIMPVIYKLRDMNQAGAIYKGSQLSDYHIINEEFKERMDEEISSLFDAKKPFEQSQDNNSCRYCRYIDFCRRNSQM
;
A
#
# COMPACT_ATOMS: atom_id res chain seq x y z
N MET A 1 -38.50 -2.64 -26.31
CA MET A 1 -38.41 -1.16 -26.07
C MET A 1 -37.83 -0.95 -24.68
N TYR A 2 -36.93 0.07 -24.49
CA TYR A 2 -36.31 0.35 -23.20
C TYR A 2 -37.30 0.80 -22.14
N PHE A 3 -36.99 0.52 -20.87
CA PHE A 3 -37.93 0.78 -19.76
C PHE A 3 -38.37 2.25 -19.69
N LEU A 4 -37.42 3.20 -19.71
CA LEU A 4 -37.76 4.62 -19.65
C LEU A 4 -38.52 5.12 -20.90
N SER A 5 -38.21 4.57 -22.06
CA SER A 5 -38.93 4.91 -23.31
C SER A 5 -40.39 4.49 -23.27
N GLN A 6 -40.72 3.34 -22.65
CA GLN A 6 -42.11 2.89 -22.47
C GLN A 6 -42.89 3.83 -21.55
N ILE A 7 -42.23 4.33 -20.48
CA ILE A 7 -42.84 5.29 -19.55
C ILE A 7 -43.08 6.63 -20.29
N ALA A 8 -42.07 7.11 -21.01
CA ALA A 8 -42.18 8.37 -21.76
C ALA A 8 -43.35 8.31 -22.77
N GLN A 9 -43.49 7.21 -23.49
CA GLN A 9 -44.62 7.03 -24.43
C GLN A 9 -45.97 6.98 -23.72
N TYR A 10 -46.05 6.32 -22.56
CA TYR A 10 -47.29 6.29 -21.76
C TYR A 10 -47.73 7.69 -21.36
N PHE A 11 -46.80 8.53 -20.92
CA PHE A 11 -47.12 9.92 -20.49
C PHE A 11 -47.32 10.89 -21.65
N GLN A 12 -46.79 10.61 -22.86
CA GLN A 12 -47.06 11.40 -24.04
C GLN A 12 -48.55 11.48 -24.37
N ALA A 13 -49.29 10.37 -24.10
CA ALA A 13 -50.73 10.33 -24.32
C ALA A 13 -51.57 11.02 -23.23
N LYS A 14 -50.91 11.50 -22.13
CA LYS A 14 -51.61 12.11 -21.00
C LYS A 14 -51.64 13.63 -21.12
N PRO A 15 -52.80 14.26 -20.95
CA PRO A 15 -52.88 15.71 -20.86
C PRO A 15 -52.21 16.21 -19.58
N ALA A 16 -51.64 17.41 -19.63
CA ALA A 16 -51.04 18.09 -18.44
C ALA A 16 -49.93 17.29 -17.73
N ILE A 17 -48.94 16.80 -18.52
CA ILE A 17 -47.77 16.08 -17.96
C ILE A 17 -46.99 16.93 -16.94
N HIS A 18 -47.04 18.25 -17.02
CA HIS A 18 -46.38 19.19 -16.08
C HIS A 18 -46.95 19.15 -14.66
N ASP A 19 -48.14 18.56 -14.45
CA ASP A 19 -48.71 18.36 -13.11
C ASP A 19 -48.07 17.15 -12.36
N TYR A 20 -47.27 16.38 -13.05
CA TYR A 20 -46.62 15.22 -12.47
C TYR A 20 -45.19 15.57 -12.02
N CYS A 21 -44.85 15.07 -10.82
CA CYS A 21 -43.49 15.06 -10.33
C CYS A 21 -42.92 13.62 -10.42
N PHE A 22 -41.93 13.42 -11.27
CA PHE A 22 -41.28 12.13 -11.39
C PHE A 22 -40.17 11.99 -10.35
N VAL A 23 -40.22 10.92 -9.60
CA VAL A 23 -39.25 10.60 -8.54
C VAL A 23 -38.45 9.36 -8.96
N MET A 24 -37.15 9.52 -9.07
CA MET A 24 -36.23 8.56 -9.61
C MET A 24 -35.19 8.11 -8.54
N PRO A 25 -34.53 6.94 -8.73
CA PRO A 25 -33.54 6.46 -7.77
C PRO A 25 -32.22 7.23 -7.76
N ASN A 26 -31.84 7.88 -8.86
CA ASN A 26 -30.57 8.64 -8.96
C ASN A 26 -30.67 9.77 -9.99
N HIS A 27 -29.76 10.73 -9.94
CA HIS A 27 -29.71 11.89 -10.84
C HIS A 27 -29.59 11.52 -12.33
N ARG A 28 -28.86 10.42 -12.63
CA ARG A 28 -28.65 10.03 -14.02
C ARG A 28 -29.93 9.52 -14.66
N SER A 29 -30.66 8.65 -13.94
CA SER A 29 -31.99 8.21 -14.43
C SER A 29 -32.95 9.38 -14.64
N CYS A 30 -32.82 10.46 -13.86
CA CYS A 30 -33.56 11.70 -14.11
C CYS A 30 -33.25 12.27 -15.50
N LYS A 31 -31.97 12.43 -15.83
CA LYS A 31 -31.51 12.99 -17.11
C LYS A 31 -31.92 12.12 -18.31
N PHE A 32 -31.81 10.80 -18.18
CA PHE A 32 -32.26 9.88 -19.23
C PHE A 32 -33.78 9.91 -19.40
N LEU A 33 -34.55 10.02 -18.31
CA LEU A 33 -36.01 10.17 -18.42
C LEU A 33 -36.39 11.49 -19.08
N GLU A 34 -35.74 12.62 -18.71
CA GLU A 34 -35.95 13.91 -19.37
C GLU A 34 -35.73 13.81 -20.89
N ARG A 35 -34.64 13.16 -21.31
CA ARG A 35 -34.35 12.91 -22.74
C ARG A 35 -35.43 12.04 -23.40
N GLU A 36 -35.83 10.95 -22.79
CA GLU A 36 -36.84 10.07 -23.36
C GLU A 36 -38.21 10.76 -23.47
N LEU A 37 -38.57 11.62 -22.51
CA LEU A 37 -39.75 12.45 -22.55
C LEU A 37 -39.70 13.47 -23.71
N ASP A 38 -38.53 14.10 -23.90
CA ASP A 38 -38.30 15.02 -25.00
C ASP A 38 -38.37 14.34 -26.36
N MET A 39 -37.70 13.22 -26.54
CA MET A 39 -37.75 12.40 -27.76
C MET A 39 -39.14 11.86 -28.07
N ALA A 40 -39.95 11.53 -27.08
CA ALA A 40 -41.31 11.09 -27.26
C ALA A 40 -42.24 12.25 -27.62
N SER A 41 -41.89 13.48 -27.29
CA SER A 41 -42.75 14.67 -27.53
C SER A 41 -42.92 14.96 -29.01
N ARG A 42 -44.16 15.34 -29.41
CA ARG A 42 -44.50 15.76 -30.81
C ARG A 42 -44.64 17.26 -30.95
N GLY A 43 -44.29 18.07 -29.94
CA GLY A 43 -44.44 19.50 -29.97
C GLY A 43 -43.91 20.17 -28.71
N VAL A 44 -44.10 21.48 -28.59
CA VAL A 44 -43.68 22.25 -27.38
C VAL A 44 -44.59 21.87 -26.20
N TYR A 45 -44.02 21.49 -25.08
CA TYR A 45 -44.72 21.18 -23.85
C TYR A 45 -43.94 21.69 -22.63
N LEU A 46 -44.63 21.83 -21.52
CA LEU A 46 -43.99 22.14 -20.24
C LEU A 46 -43.41 20.86 -19.64
N MET A 47 -42.08 20.83 -19.47
CA MET A 47 -41.41 19.70 -18.87
C MET A 47 -41.94 19.44 -17.45
N PRO A 48 -42.26 18.22 -17.07
CA PRO A 48 -42.58 17.88 -15.70
C PRO A 48 -41.36 18.03 -14.79
N GLN A 49 -41.61 18.14 -13.48
CA GLN A 49 -40.52 18.09 -12.51
C GLN A 49 -39.99 16.67 -12.42
N VAL A 50 -38.66 16.50 -12.57
CA VAL A 50 -37.97 15.23 -12.39
C VAL A 50 -36.89 15.40 -11.31
N MET A 51 -36.93 14.56 -10.28
CA MET A 51 -36.02 14.67 -9.15
C MET A 51 -35.68 13.31 -8.58
N THR A 52 -34.62 13.26 -7.77
CA THR A 52 -34.29 12.03 -7.02
C THR A 52 -35.17 11.84 -5.79
N ILE A 53 -35.19 10.62 -5.25
CA ILE A 53 -35.91 10.34 -3.99
C ILE A 53 -35.38 11.18 -2.83
N THR A 54 -34.05 11.43 -2.79
CA THR A 54 -33.41 12.25 -1.76
C THR A 54 -33.88 13.71 -1.86
N ASP A 55 -33.91 14.28 -3.08
CA ASP A 55 -34.41 15.64 -3.32
C ASP A 55 -35.89 15.76 -2.93
N PHE A 56 -36.66 14.69 -3.24
CA PHE A 56 -38.07 14.62 -2.87
C PHE A 56 -38.25 14.67 -1.35
N MET A 57 -37.48 13.86 -0.57
CA MET A 57 -37.53 13.87 0.89
C MET A 57 -37.11 15.22 1.47
N SER A 58 -36.05 15.83 0.91
CA SER A 58 -35.60 17.16 1.28
C SER A 58 -36.68 18.23 1.04
N SER A 59 -37.36 18.19 -0.13
CA SER A 59 -38.45 19.13 -0.47
C SER A 59 -39.65 19.03 0.46
N LEU A 60 -39.91 17.83 0.98
CA LEU A 60 -41.01 17.62 1.95
C LEU A 60 -40.70 18.19 3.33
N THR A 61 -39.43 18.08 3.78
CA THR A 61 -39.04 18.43 5.14
C THR A 61 -38.50 19.85 5.27
N GLY A 62 -37.89 20.39 4.21
CA GLY A 62 -37.17 21.67 4.22
C GLY A 62 -35.92 21.67 5.11
N LYS A 63 -35.43 20.50 5.52
CA LYS A 63 -34.28 20.36 6.43
C LYS A 63 -32.98 20.20 5.67
N VAL A 64 -31.88 20.61 6.30
CA VAL A 64 -30.52 20.48 5.79
C VAL A 64 -29.83 19.29 6.45
N VAL A 65 -29.24 18.44 5.63
CA VAL A 65 -28.47 17.28 6.14
C VAL A 65 -27.11 17.77 6.66
N VAL A 66 -26.76 17.36 7.87
CA VAL A 66 -25.49 17.67 8.52
C VAL A 66 -24.32 17.02 7.78
N LYS A 67 -23.20 17.74 7.67
CA LYS A 67 -21.97 17.18 7.07
C LYS A 67 -21.39 16.06 7.97
N PRO A 68 -20.78 15.02 7.40
CA PRO A 68 -20.33 13.84 8.17
C PRO A 68 -19.37 14.16 9.33
N VAL A 69 -18.40 15.07 9.12
CA VAL A 69 -17.45 15.46 10.18
C VAL A 69 -18.14 16.28 11.27
N GLU A 70 -19.05 17.18 10.89
CA GLU A 70 -19.84 17.94 11.87
C GLU A 70 -20.75 17.04 12.71
N ALA A 71 -21.37 16.03 12.08
CA ALA A 71 -22.16 15.02 12.77
C ALA A 71 -21.35 14.26 13.82
N LEU A 72 -20.09 13.89 13.46
CA LEU A 72 -19.19 13.18 14.36
C LEU A 72 -18.78 14.03 15.58
N PHE A 73 -18.47 15.30 15.37
CA PHE A 73 -18.13 16.22 16.46
C PHE A 73 -19.31 16.48 17.39
N LEU A 74 -20.51 16.67 16.84
CA LEU A 74 -21.72 16.82 17.64
C LEU A 74 -22.04 15.56 18.44
N LEU A 75 -21.89 14.38 17.82
CA LEU A 75 -22.07 13.11 18.50
C LEU A 75 -21.06 12.95 19.65
N TYR A 76 -19.80 13.33 19.44
CA TYR A 76 -18.78 13.32 20.49
C TYR A 76 -19.14 14.25 21.66
N GLN A 77 -19.59 15.47 21.39
CA GLN A 77 -20.05 16.39 22.43
C GLN A 77 -21.25 15.86 23.24
N CYS A 78 -22.20 15.19 22.57
CA CYS A 78 -23.29 14.50 23.25
C CYS A 78 -22.79 13.35 24.11
N TYR A 79 -21.87 12.54 23.58
CA TYR A 79 -21.30 11.42 24.31
C TYR A 79 -20.53 11.85 25.56
N THR A 80 -19.67 12.86 25.48
CA THR A 80 -18.94 13.39 26.66
C THR A 80 -19.86 13.92 27.75
N ARG A 81 -20.96 14.55 27.39
CA ARG A 81 -22.00 14.99 28.36
C ARG A 81 -22.65 13.82 29.11
N ILE A 82 -22.90 12.69 28.40
CA ILE A 82 -23.54 11.49 28.97
C ILE A 82 -22.56 10.69 29.81
N ALA A 83 -21.34 10.51 29.31
CA ALA A 83 -20.31 9.70 29.96
C ALA A 83 -19.76 10.33 31.23
N GLY A 84 -19.86 11.66 31.36
CA GLY A 84 -19.44 12.42 32.57
C GLY A 84 -17.95 12.38 32.84
N ASN A 85 -17.14 12.05 31.84
CA ASN A 85 -15.71 11.80 31.96
C ASN A 85 -14.94 12.70 30.98
N GLU A 86 -14.27 13.72 31.54
CA GLU A 86 -13.41 14.63 30.74
C GLU A 86 -12.21 13.95 30.10
N ASP A 87 -11.84 12.74 30.57
CA ASP A 87 -10.70 11.97 30.08
C ASP A 87 -10.96 11.16 28.79
N TYR A 88 -12.17 11.19 28.22
CA TYR A 88 -12.46 10.44 27.01
C TYR A 88 -11.99 11.19 25.76
N LYS A 89 -10.77 10.86 25.32
CA LYS A 89 -10.13 11.52 24.18
C LYS A 89 -10.89 11.23 22.88
N PHE A 90 -11.05 12.27 22.05
CA PHE A 90 -11.67 12.18 20.74
C PHE A 90 -11.06 11.08 19.86
N ASP A 91 -9.77 10.83 20.00
CA ASP A 91 -9.01 9.83 19.23
C ASP A 91 -9.57 8.41 19.39
N LYS A 92 -10.06 8.08 20.57
CA LYS A 92 -10.71 6.78 20.80
C LYS A 92 -12.15 6.75 20.29
N PHE A 93 -12.81 7.91 20.31
CA PHE A 93 -14.21 8.03 19.90
C PHE A 93 -14.38 7.95 18.38
N VAL A 94 -13.47 8.55 17.61
CA VAL A 94 -13.61 8.75 16.17
C VAL A 94 -13.87 7.45 15.39
N TYR A 95 -13.28 6.33 15.80
CA TYR A 95 -13.42 5.05 15.14
C TYR A 95 -14.82 4.45 15.27
N TRP A 96 -15.35 4.39 16.48
CA TRP A 96 -16.65 3.79 16.72
C TRP A 96 -17.81 4.79 16.58
N GLY A 97 -17.57 6.07 16.77
CA GLY A 97 -18.59 7.12 16.60
C GLY A 97 -19.21 7.10 15.20
N ASN A 98 -18.40 6.78 14.19
CA ASN A 98 -18.87 6.60 12.82
C ASN A 98 -19.79 5.40 12.63
N VAL A 99 -19.49 4.30 13.32
CA VAL A 99 -20.35 3.10 13.31
C VAL A 99 -21.71 3.43 13.93
N VAL A 100 -21.71 4.15 15.03
CA VAL A 100 -22.94 4.62 15.69
C VAL A 100 -23.77 5.55 14.80
N LEU A 101 -23.12 6.50 14.09
CA LEU A 101 -23.82 7.38 13.16
C LEU A 101 -24.52 6.62 12.04
N ASN A 102 -23.86 5.59 11.49
CA ASN A 102 -24.44 4.73 10.46
C ASN A 102 -25.63 3.92 11.03
N ASP A 103 -25.48 3.37 12.24
CA ASP A 103 -26.56 2.64 12.90
C ASP A 103 -27.74 3.54 13.23
N PHE A 104 -27.52 4.78 13.66
CA PHE A 104 -28.59 5.75 13.91
C PHE A 104 -29.34 6.11 12.62
N ASN A 105 -28.62 6.28 11.51
CA ASN A 105 -29.19 6.46 10.19
C ASN A 105 -30.09 5.28 9.78
N ASP A 106 -29.58 4.05 9.93
CA ASP A 106 -30.33 2.84 9.60
C ASP A 106 -31.59 2.69 10.46
N VAL A 107 -31.50 2.99 11.76
CA VAL A 107 -32.64 2.97 12.68
C VAL A 107 -33.75 3.92 12.23
N ASP A 108 -33.37 5.12 11.80
CA ASP A 108 -34.33 6.12 11.32
C ASP A 108 -34.91 5.74 9.97
N MET A 109 -34.10 5.31 9.00
CA MET A 109 -34.53 4.87 7.66
C MET A 109 -35.53 3.70 7.72
N CYS A 110 -35.34 2.80 8.69
CA CYS A 110 -36.16 1.61 8.86
C CYS A 110 -37.37 1.81 9.79
N LEU A 111 -37.59 3.03 10.30
CA LEU A 111 -38.64 3.33 11.28
C LEU A 111 -38.59 2.41 12.52
N ALA A 112 -37.41 1.83 12.80
CA ALA A 112 -37.26 0.98 13.96
C ALA A 112 -37.52 1.78 15.25
N HIS A 113 -37.99 1.09 16.29
CA HIS A 113 -38.28 1.72 17.58
C HIS A 113 -36.98 1.83 18.39
N PRO A 114 -36.35 3.01 18.52
CA PRO A 114 -34.97 3.12 19.01
C PRO A 114 -34.81 2.57 20.44
N GLU A 115 -35.73 2.90 21.33
CA GLU A 115 -35.66 2.46 22.74
C GLU A 115 -35.64 0.93 22.86
N LYS A 116 -36.56 0.23 22.12
CA LYS A 116 -36.64 -1.23 22.16
C LYS A 116 -35.43 -1.87 21.49
N LEU A 117 -34.98 -1.30 20.37
CA LEU A 117 -33.84 -1.82 19.62
C LEU A 117 -32.57 -1.73 20.47
N PHE A 118 -32.25 -0.54 21.00
CA PHE A 118 -31.01 -0.37 21.75
C PHE A 118 -31.01 -1.12 23.08
N LYS A 119 -32.18 -1.31 23.70
CA LYS A 119 -32.32 -2.21 24.85
C LYS A 119 -31.98 -3.65 24.47
N ASN A 120 -32.52 -4.15 23.37
CA ASN A 120 -32.24 -5.51 22.91
C ASN A 120 -30.79 -5.68 22.42
N VAL A 121 -30.20 -4.65 21.82
CA VAL A 121 -28.76 -4.63 21.49
C VAL A 121 -27.94 -4.79 22.75
N LYS A 122 -28.24 -4.04 23.81
CA LYS A 122 -27.57 -4.16 25.10
C LYS A 122 -27.65 -5.58 25.65
N GLU A 123 -28.87 -6.13 25.75
CA GLU A 123 -29.08 -7.49 26.28
C GLU A 123 -28.37 -8.57 25.44
N HIS A 124 -28.40 -8.45 24.11
CA HIS A 124 -27.69 -9.33 23.20
C HIS A 124 -26.18 -9.24 23.39
N ARG A 125 -25.64 -8.04 23.61
CA ARG A 125 -24.21 -7.82 23.84
C ARG A 125 -23.77 -8.27 25.22
N GLU A 126 -24.59 -8.17 26.22
CA GLU A 126 -24.35 -8.77 27.54
C GLU A 126 -24.21 -10.30 27.45
N ILE A 127 -25.05 -10.96 26.62
CA ILE A 127 -24.92 -12.40 26.34
C ILE A 127 -23.66 -12.68 25.53
N GLN A 128 -23.40 -11.90 24.49
CA GLN A 128 -22.22 -12.06 23.61
C GLN A 128 -20.90 -11.59 24.21
N ALA A 129 -20.89 -10.88 25.32
CA ALA A 129 -19.66 -10.50 26.01
C ALA A 129 -18.77 -11.71 26.39
N ASN A 130 -19.33 -12.92 26.31
CA ASN A 130 -18.62 -14.17 26.47
C ASN A 130 -18.28 -14.87 25.13
N TYR A 131 -18.68 -14.28 23.98
CA TYR A 131 -18.50 -14.85 22.63
C TYR A 131 -18.27 -13.71 21.63
N LEU A 132 -17.06 -13.13 21.63
CA LEU A 132 -16.70 -12.07 20.69
C LEU A 132 -16.28 -12.67 19.35
N ASP A 133 -16.95 -12.27 18.26
CA ASP A 133 -16.49 -12.57 16.91
C ASP A 133 -15.31 -11.66 16.48
N GLY A 134 -14.67 -12.00 15.35
CA GLY A 134 -13.46 -11.31 14.90
C GLY A 134 -13.64 -9.81 14.69
N ASP A 135 -14.75 -9.39 14.08
CA ASP A 135 -15.04 -7.98 13.78
C ASP A 135 -15.26 -7.17 15.07
N LEU A 136 -15.91 -7.79 16.04
CA LEU A 136 -16.18 -7.17 17.32
C LEU A 136 -14.91 -7.04 18.18
N ARG A 137 -14.01 -8.04 18.12
CA ARG A 137 -12.71 -7.96 18.76
C ARG A 137 -11.89 -6.80 18.23
N GLU A 138 -11.90 -6.58 16.92
CA GLU A 138 -11.20 -5.46 16.29
C GLU A 138 -11.75 -4.11 16.77
N ILE A 139 -13.07 -3.94 16.80
CA ILE A 139 -13.72 -2.73 17.30
C ILE A 139 -13.39 -2.50 18.77
N VAL A 140 -13.48 -3.51 19.61
CA VAL A 140 -13.18 -3.42 21.05
C VAL A 140 -11.70 -3.12 21.28
N SER A 141 -10.80 -3.75 20.51
CA SER A 141 -9.36 -3.48 20.62
C SER A 141 -9.04 -2.02 20.29
N HIS A 142 -9.61 -1.46 19.24
CA HIS A 142 -9.44 -0.04 18.91
C HIS A 142 -10.03 0.87 19.97
N TYR A 143 -11.23 0.55 20.47
CA TYR A 143 -11.89 1.34 21.49
C TYR A 143 -11.08 1.47 22.78
N PHE A 144 -10.45 0.38 23.21
CA PHE A 144 -9.67 0.33 24.46
C PHE A 144 -8.15 0.43 24.21
N ASN A 145 -7.72 0.62 22.98
CA ASN A 145 -6.30 0.63 22.57
C ASN A 145 -5.55 -0.65 22.98
N LEU A 146 -6.15 -1.81 22.70
CA LEU A 146 -5.64 -3.12 23.04
C LEU A 146 -4.87 -3.73 21.87
N SER A 147 -3.74 -4.38 22.14
CA SER A 147 -3.01 -5.16 21.14
C SER A 147 -3.67 -6.52 20.94
N LEU A 148 -3.94 -6.91 19.69
CA LEU A 148 -4.46 -8.24 19.35
C LEU A 148 -3.36 -9.28 19.18
N GLU A 149 -2.08 -8.90 19.25
CA GLU A 149 -0.96 -9.81 19.06
C GLU A 149 -0.85 -10.77 20.25
N GLY A 150 -0.99 -12.08 19.99
CA GLY A 150 -0.77 -13.15 20.95
C GLY A 150 -2.00 -13.61 21.73
N VAL A 151 -3.21 -13.10 21.44
CA VAL A 151 -4.43 -13.55 22.11
C VAL A 151 -4.93 -14.86 21.49
N ALA A 152 -4.81 -15.96 22.22
CA ALA A 152 -5.33 -17.25 21.83
C ALA A 152 -6.87 -17.31 21.88
N ALA A 153 -7.46 -18.28 21.20
CA ALA A 153 -8.84 -18.35 20.73
C ALA A 153 -9.97 -18.45 21.77
N GLY A 154 -9.84 -17.96 22.99
CA GLY A 154 -10.89 -17.99 24.01
C GLY A 154 -11.37 -16.61 24.44
N ASP A 155 -12.70 -16.38 24.48
CA ASP A 155 -13.28 -15.07 24.82
C ASP A 155 -13.07 -14.69 26.30
N GLU A 156 -12.97 -15.67 27.20
CA GLU A 156 -12.63 -15.42 28.61
C GLU A 156 -11.17 -15.00 28.77
N ASP A 157 -10.26 -15.52 27.93
CA ASP A 157 -8.85 -15.15 27.94
C ASP A 157 -8.62 -13.76 27.34
N PHE A 158 -9.46 -13.34 26.40
CA PHE A 158 -9.43 -11.98 25.85
C PHE A 158 -9.64 -10.94 26.97
N TRP A 159 -10.66 -11.08 27.81
CA TRP A 159 -10.93 -10.16 28.90
C TRP A 159 -9.94 -10.28 30.06
N ARG A 160 -9.49 -11.50 30.41
CA ARG A 160 -8.51 -11.76 31.49
C ARG A 160 -7.14 -11.16 31.21
N ASN A 161 -6.68 -11.19 29.98
CA ASN A 161 -5.38 -10.63 29.61
C ASN A 161 -5.34 -9.10 29.70
N TYR A 162 -6.51 -8.45 29.86
CA TYR A 162 -6.63 -6.98 29.92
C TYR A 162 -7.19 -6.46 31.25
N ASP A 163 -7.60 -7.33 32.16
CA ASP A 163 -7.83 -6.99 33.58
C ASP A 163 -6.46 -6.91 34.30
N GLY A 164 -5.50 -6.17 33.73
CA GLY A 164 -4.24 -5.85 34.39
C GLY A 164 -4.50 -5.08 35.68
N GLU A 165 -3.65 -5.27 36.67
CA GLU A 165 -3.57 -4.78 38.04
C GLU A 165 -4.15 -3.40 38.42
N ASP A 166 -5.08 -2.83 37.67
CA ASP A 166 -5.82 -1.62 38.06
C ASP A 166 -6.96 -2.00 39.01
N THR A 167 -6.65 -1.86 40.27
CA THR A 167 -7.45 -2.23 41.46
C THR A 167 -8.71 -1.38 41.69
N ASP A 168 -9.12 -0.55 40.74
CA ASP A 168 -10.38 0.21 40.82
C ASP A 168 -11.46 -0.43 39.95
N GLY A 169 -12.16 -1.39 40.51
CA GLY A 169 -13.45 -2.03 40.25
C GLY A 169 -14.21 -1.93 38.92
N ASP A 170 -13.71 -1.17 37.92
CA ASP A 170 -14.29 -0.98 36.59
C ASP A 170 -13.40 -1.59 35.52
N GLY A 171 -13.41 -2.91 35.39
CA GLY A 171 -12.71 -3.64 34.32
C GLY A 171 -13.13 -3.18 32.93
N VAL A 172 -12.31 -3.45 31.92
CA VAL A 172 -12.54 -3.11 30.51
C VAL A 172 -13.91 -3.60 30.02
N LYS A 173 -14.35 -4.78 30.48
CA LYS A 173 -15.67 -5.36 30.19
C LYS A 173 -16.81 -4.48 30.73
N ALA A 174 -16.67 -3.92 31.93
CA ALA A 174 -17.68 -3.03 32.51
C ALA A 174 -17.77 -1.70 31.74
N LYS A 175 -16.63 -1.13 31.32
CA LYS A 175 -16.57 0.07 30.46
C LYS A 175 -17.24 -0.18 29.10
N TYR A 176 -16.98 -1.35 28.51
CA TYR A 176 -17.64 -1.78 27.27
C TYR A 176 -19.17 -1.87 27.42
N LEU A 177 -19.65 -2.52 28.48
CA LEU A 177 -21.11 -2.64 28.72
C LEU A 177 -21.78 -1.29 29.01
N LYS A 178 -21.07 -0.34 29.62
CA LYS A 178 -21.57 1.01 29.90
C LYS A 178 -21.86 1.79 28.61
N LEU A 179 -21.06 1.60 27.55
CA LEU A 179 -21.32 2.18 26.23
C LEU A 179 -22.71 1.78 25.72
N TRP A 180 -23.04 0.50 25.79
CA TRP A 180 -24.33 -0.01 25.28
C TRP A 180 -25.52 0.49 26.08
N GLN A 181 -25.34 0.80 27.35
CA GLN A 181 -26.37 1.40 28.19
C GLN A 181 -26.70 2.84 27.78
N SER A 182 -25.71 3.56 27.26
CA SER A 182 -25.86 4.96 26.90
C SER A 182 -26.35 5.22 25.47
N LEU A 183 -26.36 4.19 24.59
CA LEU A 183 -26.67 4.39 23.15
C LEU A 183 -28.05 5.01 22.89
N TYR A 184 -29.09 4.59 23.62
CA TYR A 184 -30.42 5.19 23.44
C TYR A 184 -30.45 6.66 23.84
N GLN A 185 -29.84 7.01 24.99
CA GLN A 185 -29.76 8.39 25.43
C GLN A 185 -28.91 9.23 24.44
N LEU A 186 -27.81 8.68 23.95
CA LEU A 186 -26.97 9.32 22.95
C LEU A 186 -27.75 9.60 21.66
N TYR A 187 -28.56 8.62 21.19
CA TYR A 187 -29.45 8.83 20.05
C TYR A 187 -30.44 9.97 20.26
N VAL A 188 -31.06 10.04 21.43
CA VAL A 188 -32.03 11.09 21.76
C VAL A 188 -31.35 12.46 21.81
N ASP A 189 -30.27 12.59 22.58
CA ASP A 189 -29.57 13.85 22.78
C ASP A 189 -28.94 14.37 21.46
N PHE A 190 -28.40 13.49 20.67
CA PHE A 190 -27.83 13.84 19.36
C PHE A 190 -28.90 14.37 18.38
N ASN A 191 -30.05 13.71 18.29
CA ASN A 191 -31.14 14.19 17.45
C ASN A 191 -31.75 15.50 17.95
N GLN A 192 -31.81 15.73 19.26
CA GLN A 192 -32.26 17.02 19.86
C GLN A 192 -31.26 18.14 19.54
N GLU A 193 -29.95 17.88 19.65
CA GLU A 193 -28.89 18.82 19.34
C GLU A 193 -28.93 19.22 17.84
N LEU A 194 -29.07 18.26 16.93
CA LEU A 194 -29.24 18.53 15.50
C LEU A 194 -30.49 19.36 15.23
N HIS A 195 -31.61 19.00 15.84
CA HIS A 195 -32.87 19.71 15.65
C HIS A 195 -32.78 21.17 16.12
N SER A 196 -32.11 21.43 17.26
CA SER A 196 -31.91 22.78 17.78
C SER A 196 -31.15 23.70 16.84
N ARG A 197 -30.32 23.10 15.96
CA ARG A 197 -29.51 23.79 14.95
C ARG A 197 -30.14 23.82 13.54
N GLY A 198 -31.37 23.30 13.41
CA GLY A 198 -32.05 23.19 12.11
C GLY A 198 -31.45 22.13 11.18
N LEU A 199 -30.63 21.22 11.72
CA LEU A 199 -29.96 20.16 11.01
C LEU A 199 -30.62 18.80 11.26
N CYS A 200 -30.32 17.83 10.41
CA CYS A 200 -30.70 16.43 10.61
C CYS A 200 -29.71 15.48 9.95
N THR A 201 -29.73 14.19 10.33
CA THR A 201 -29.10 13.13 9.54
C THR A 201 -29.97 12.77 8.35
N MET A 202 -29.40 12.05 7.35
CA MET A 202 -30.16 11.55 6.20
C MET A 202 -31.33 10.67 6.65
N GLY A 203 -31.08 9.68 7.52
CA GLY A 203 -32.13 8.80 8.02
C GLY A 203 -33.23 9.56 8.78
N ARG A 204 -32.84 10.54 9.58
CA ARG A 204 -33.79 11.41 10.30
C ARG A 204 -34.64 12.23 9.33
N MET A 205 -34.08 12.74 8.25
CA MET A 205 -34.83 13.46 7.21
C MET A 205 -35.93 12.56 6.62
N TYR A 206 -35.59 11.29 6.32
CA TYR A 206 -36.57 10.32 5.79
C TYR A 206 -37.68 10.02 6.82
N ARG A 207 -37.34 9.81 8.10
CA ARG A 207 -38.32 9.60 9.17
C ARG A 207 -39.23 10.81 9.33
N ASP A 208 -38.71 12.02 9.34
CA ASP A 208 -39.46 13.25 9.45
C ASP A 208 -40.37 13.48 8.22
N ALA A 209 -39.92 13.10 7.01
CA ALA A 209 -40.74 13.13 5.81
C ALA A 209 -42.00 12.25 5.93
N VAL A 210 -41.88 11.08 6.58
CA VAL A 210 -43.04 10.23 6.88
C VAL A 210 -44.08 10.97 7.72
N ASP A 211 -43.63 11.67 8.75
CA ASP A 211 -44.54 12.40 9.64
C ASP A 211 -45.17 13.62 8.95
N VAL A 212 -44.43 14.29 8.07
CA VAL A 212 -44.98 15.36 7.21
C VAL A 212 -46.07 14.80 6.29
N VAL A 213 -45.80 13.69 5.59
CA VAL A 213 -46.75 13.11 4.64
C VAL A 213 -47.98 12.53 5.31
N LYS A 214 -47.87 12.00 6.53
CA LYS A 214 -49.03 11.53 7.33
C LYS A 214 -50.01 12.65 7.60
N ASN A 215 -49.54 13.86 7.92
CA ASN A 215 -50.31 15.02 8.36
C ASN A 215 -50.70 15.94 7.18
N ARG A 216 -50.07 15.81 6.00
CA ARG A 216 -50.32 16.64 4.82
C ARG A 216 -51.37 16.01 3.89
N THR A 217 -52.32 16.85 3.46
CA THR A 217 -53.22 16.52 2.36
C THR A 217 -52.74 17.23 1.10
N PHE A 218 -52.39 16.46 0.09
CA PHE A 218 -51.88 16.97 -1.19
C PHE A 218 -52.99 17.49 -2.10
N LYS A 219 -52.75 18.56 -2.82
CA LYS A 219 -53.71 19.15 -3.77
C LYS A 219 -53.93 18.24 -4.96
N SER A 220 -55.05 18.46 -5.69
CA SER A 220 -55.43 17.61 -6.82
C SER A 220 -54.42 17.65 -8.01
N ASN A 221 -53.65 18.71 -8.14
CA ASN A 221 -52.59 18.89 -9.13
C ASN A 221 -51.22 18.43 -8.67
N GLU A 222 -51.05 17.99 -7.40
CA GLU A 222 -49.80 17.41 -6.92
C GLU A 222 -49.89 15.87 -7.17
N LYS A 223 -49.27 15.40 -8.25
CA LYS A 223 -49.21 13.98 -8.59
C LYS A 223 -47.76 13.53 -8.66
N PHE A 224 -47.47 12.36 -8.07
CA PHE A 224 -46.13 11.83 -7.98
C PHE A 224 -46.02 10.53 -8.80
N VAL A 225 -44.93 10.35 -9.51
CA VAL A 225 -44.65 9.15 -10.31
C VAL A 225 -43.34 8.53 -9.85
N PHE A 226 -43.42 7.36 -9.23
CA PHE A 226 -42.24 6.66 -8.70
C PHE A 226 -41.79 5.63 -9.73
N VAL A 227 -40.54 5.73 -10.21
CA VAL A 227 -40.04 4.96 -11.34
C VAL A 227 -38.78 4.19 -10.98
N GLY A 228 -38.77 2.88 -11.22
CA GLY A 228 -37.57 2.03 -11.20
C GLY A 228 -36.95 1.77 -9.84
N PHE A 229 -37.76 1.82 -8.79
CA PHE A 229 -37.34 1.39 -7.45
C PHE A 229 -37.30 -0.13 -7.35
N ASN A 230 -36.44 -0.66 -6.47
CA ASN A 230 -36.32 -2.11 -6.26
C ASN A 230 -36.54 -2.49 -4.80
N MET A 231 -35.71 -2.00 -3.89
CA MET A 231 -35.81 -2.24 -2.46
C MET A 231 -36.18 -0.92 -1.79
N LEU A 232 -37.29 -0.92 -1.06
CA LEU A 232 -37.78 0.26 -0.37
C LEU A 232 -37.41 0.19 1.12
N SER A 233 -36.95 1.30 1.67
CA SER A 233 -36.84 1.49 3.11
C SER A 233 -38.24 1.56 3.73
N ALA A 234 -38.34 1.35 5.05
CA ALA A 234 -39.63 1.46 5.73
C ALA A 234 -40.23 2.88 5.63
N CYS A 235 -39.37 3.91 5.58
CA CYS A 235 -39.79 5.30 5.34
C CYS A 235 -40.41 5.48 3.97
N GLU A 236 -39.77 5.01 2.91
CA GLU A 236 -40.27 5.10 1.55
C GLU A 236 -41.58 4.31 1.41
N LEU A 237 -41.63 3.10 1.97
CA LEU A 237 -42.84 2.28 2.00
C LEU A 237 -44.03 3.01 2.67
N ALA A 238 -43.80 3.66 3.80
CA ALA A 238 -44.84 4.40 4.51
C ALA A 238 -45.35 5.62 3.71
N ILE A 239 -44.44 6.34 3.04
CA ILE A 239 -44.79 7.47 2.18
C ILE A 239 -45.56 7.01 0.96
N PHE A 240 -45.10 5.95 0.27
CA PHE A 240 -45.75 5.39 -0.91
C PHE A 240 -47.17 4.95 -0.61
N LYS A 241 -47.38 4.23 0.49
CA LYS A 241 -48.70 3.81 0.98
C LYS A 241 -49.62 5.01 1.22
N ARG A 242 -49.12 6.05 1.87
CA ARG A 242 -49.94 7.23 2.17
C ARG A 242 -50.31 8.01 0.90
N LEU A 243 -49.41 8.19 -0.04
CA LEU A 243 -49.66 8.88 -1.31
C LEU A 243 -50.59 8.04 -2.21
N GLN A 244 -50.46 6.74 -2.21
CA GLN A 244 -51.39 5.83 -2.90
C GLN A 244 -52.80 5.93 -2.32
N GLN A 245 -52.93 5.92 -0.98
CA GLN A 245 -54.24 6.08 -0.31
C GLN A 245 -54.93 7.41 -0.64
N GLN A 246 -54.12 8.45 -0.89
CA GLN A 246 -54.67 9.75 -1.31
C GLN A 246 -54.93 9.83 -2.83
N GLY A 247 -54.63 8.78 -3.59
CA GLY A 247 -54.75 8.78 -5.06
C GLY A 247 -53.77 9.73 -5.77
N ARG A 248 -52.60 10.00 -5.15
CA ARG A 248 -51.62 10.96 -5.64
C ARG A 248 -50.35 10.30 -6.19
N ALA A 249 -50.23 8.98 -6.18
CA ALA A 249 -49.03 8.29 -6.64
C ALA A 249 -49.35 7.28 -7.75
N LEU A 250 -48.44 7.24 -8.76
CA LEU A 250 -48.34 6.20 -9.76
C LEU A 250 -46.99 5.51 -9.60
N PHE A 251 -46.94 4.20 -9.91
CA PHE A 251 -45.74 3.40 -9.70
C PHE A 251 -45.40 2.62 -10.96
N PHE A 252 -44.09 2.56 -11.30
CA PHE A 252 -43.59 1.83 -12.47
C PHE A 252 -42.34 1.01 -12.03
N TRP A 253 -42.43 -0.30 -12.21
CA TRP A 253 -41.44 -1.26 -11.74
C TRP A 253 -40.67 -1.86 -12.89
N ASP A 254 -39.34 -1.86 -12.80
CA ASP A 254 -38.49 -2.41 -13.85
C ASP A 254 -38.24 -3.91 -13.60
N LEU A 255 -39.00 -4.74 -14.34
CA LEU A 255 -38.87 -6.19 -14.39
C LEU A 255 -38.47 -6.68 -15.80
N THR A 256 -37.80 -5.84 -16.56
CA THR A 256 -37.44 -6.07 -17.95
C THR A 256 -36.22 -6.96 -18.07
N SER A 257 -36.32 -8.23 -17.69
CA SER A 257 -35.23 -9.21 -17.88
C SER A 257 -35.82 -10.62 -18.02
N ALA A 258 -35.28 -11.40 -18.96
CA ALA A 258 -35.64 -12.82 -19.14
C ALA A 258 -35.35 -13.64 -17.85
N ALA A 259 -34.34 -13.27 -17.08
CA ALA A 259 -34.00 -13.91 -15.81
C ALA A 259 -35.12 -13.78 -14.77
N PHE A 260 -35.91 -12.72 -14.81
CA PHE A 260 -37.03 -12.50 -13.87
C PHE A 260 -38.30 -13.29 -14.20
N ALA A 261 -38.38 -13.85 -15.37
CA ALA A 261 -39.47 -14.77 -15.74
C ALA A 261 -39.34 -16.14 -15.05
N SER A 262 -38.13 -16.50 -14.62
CA SER A 262 -37.83 -17.74 -13.87
C SER A 262 -38.46 -17.71 -12.49
N GLY A 263 -38.75 -18.89 -11.92
CA GLY A 263 -39.28 -19.00 -10.55
C GLY A 263 -38.37 -18.38 -9.48
N GLU A 264 -38.94 -17.96 -8.35
CA GLU A 264 -38.23 -17.32 -7.25
C GLU A 264 -37.08 -18.17 -6.66
N ASN A 265 -37.18 -19.49 -6.80
CA ASN A 265 -36.12 -20.42 -6.36
C ASN A 265 -34.88 -20.37 -7.25
N VAL A 266 -35.00 -19.85 -8.48
CA VAL A 266 -33.92 -19.78 -9.46
C VAL A 266 -33.23 -18.42 -9.39
N ASN A 267 -34.00 -17.34 -9.21
CA ASN A 267 -33.47 -15.98 -9.07
C ASN A 267 -34.27 -15.19 -8.02
N ASN A 268 -33.63 -14.89 -6.91
CA ASN A 268 -34.21 -14.10 -5.83
C ASN A 268 -34.08 -12.58 -6.04
N GLY A 269 -33.31 -12.10 -7.05
CA GLY A 269 -33.07 -10.68 -7.29
C GLY A 269 -34.33 -9.86 -7.54
N SER A 270 -35.34 -10.45 -8.22
CA SER A 270 -36.63 -9.78 -8.48
C SER A 270 -37.64 -9.85 -7.32
N ARG A 271 -37.29 -10.50 -6.21
CA ARG A 271 -38.25 -10.79 -5.12
C ARG A 271 -38.87 -9.51 -4.54
N PHE A 272 -38.07 -8.52 -4.26
CA PHE A 272 -38.56 -7.24 -3.69
C PHE A 272 -39.46 -6.51 -4.69
N VAL A 273 -39.02 -6.40 -5.95
CA VAL A 273 -39.78 -5.69 -6.97
C VAL A 273 -41.11 -6.37 -7.24
N LYS A 274 -41.14 -7.72 -7.35
CA LYS A 274 -42.39 -8.50 -7.49
C LYS A 274 -43.33 -8.31 -6.30
N PHE A 275 -42.76 -8.26 -5.07
CA PHE A 275 -43.53 -7.98 -3.86
C PHE A 275 -44.15 -6.58 -3.89
N PHE A 276 -43.36 -5.56 -4.15
CA PHE A 276 -43.81 -4.16 -4.18
C PHE A 276 -44.77 -3.89 -5.34
N ARG A 277 -44.62 -4.54 -6.49
CA ARG A 277 -45.53 -4.44 -7.62
C ARG A 277 -46.92 -4.94 -7.24
N LYS A 278 -47.06 -5.96 -6.38
CA LYS A 278 -48.37 -6.42 -5.86
C LYS A 278 -48.98 -5.40 -4.89
N GLU A 279 -48.18 -4.77 -4.04
CA GLU A 279 -48.63 -3.76 -3.07
C GLU A 279 -48.98 -2.43 -3.76
N PHE A 280 -48.21 -2.04 -4.76
CA PHE A 280 -48.32 -0.82 -5.55
C PHE A 280 -48.39 -1.14 -7.03
N PRO A 281 -49.57 -1.54 -7.52
CA PRO A 281 -49.73 -1.93 -8.92
C PRO A 281 -49.52 -0.74 -9.86
N GLU A 282 -49.02 -1.06 -11.06
CA GLU A 282 -48.92 -0.11 -12.14
C GLU A 282 -50.34 0.31 -12.61
N PRO A 283 -50.45 1.45 -13.33
CA PRO A 283 -51.73 1.86 -13.89
C PRO A 283 -52.35 0.77 -14.80
N MET A 284 -53.69 0.56 -14.70
CA MET A 284 -54.35 -0.51 -15.47
C MET A 284 -54.25 -0.36 -17.00
N ASP A 285 -54.05 0.88 -17.44
CA ASP A 285 -53.90 1.24 -18.87
C ASP A 285 -52.43 1.22 -19.33
N PHE A 286 -51.48 0.79 -18.46
CA PHE A 286 -50.09 0.57 -18.79
C PHE A 286 -49.80 -0.93 -18.94
N THR A 287 -49.23 -1.29 -20.07
CA THR A 287 -48.74 -2.65 -20.32
C THR A 287 -47.29 -2.60 -20.68
N MET A 288 -46.44 -3.18 -19.83
CA MET A 288 -45.01 -3.25 -20.10
C MET A 288 -44.68 -4.35 -21.12
N ASP A 289 -43.92 -3.98 -22.14
CA ASP A 289 -43.33 -4.93 -23.06
C ASP A 289 -42.10 -5.61 -22.36
N ASN A 290 -42.29 -6.86 -21.97
CA ASN A 290 -41.27 -7.69 -21.32
C ASN A 290 -40.62 -8.68 -22.31
N SER A 291 -40.67 -8.40 -23.62
CA SER A 291 -39.98 -9.19 -24.62
C SER A 291 -38.49 -9.02 -24.51
N THR A 292 -37.87 -9.78 -23.64
CA THR A 292 -36.43 -9.78 -23.38
C THR A 292 -35.82 -11.16 -23.66
N HIS A 293 -34.57 -11.14 -24.07
CA HIS A 293 -33.75 -12.33 -24.30
C HIS A 293 -32.40 -12.17 -23.63
N PHE A 294 -31.70 -13.26 -23.42
CA PHE A 294 -30.31 -13.17 -22.94
C PHE A 294 -29.40 -12.70 -24.08
N PRO A 295 -28.40 -11.85 -23.78
CA PRO A 295 -27.46 -11.37 -24.76
C PRO A 295 -26.51 -12.47 -25.26
N GLU A 296 -25.81 -12.21 -26.37
CA GLU A 296 -24.57 -12.97 -26.66
C GLU A 296 -23.53 -12.70 -25.57
N ILE A 297 -23.05 -13.77 -24.92
CA ILE A 297 -22.16 -13.66 -23.75
C ILE A 297 -20.76 -14.08 -24.13
N GLU A 298 -19.80 -13.21 -23.88
CA GLU A 298 -18.38 -13.48 -24.00
C GLU A 298 -17.69 -13.19 -22.66
N VAL A 299 -16.84 -14.12 -22.22
CA VAL A 299 -16.06 -13.99 -20.97
C VAL A 299 -14.58 -14.08 -21.31
N VAL A 300 -13.81 -13.08 -20.90
CA VAL A 300 -12.39 -12.95 -21.24
C VAL A 300 -11.55 -12.88 -19.98
N GLY A 301 -10.68 -13.85 -19.79
CA GLY A 301 -9.67 -13.84 -18.74
C GLY A 301 -8.43 -13.06 -19.18
N VAL A 302 -7.96 -12.11 -18.39
CA VAL A 302 -6.79 -11.29 -18.66
C VAL A 302 -5.85 -11.30 -17.44
N PRO A 303 -4.53 -11.52 -17.61
CA PRO A 303 -3.61 -11.57 -16.47
C PRO A 303 -3.20 -10.16 -16.04
N SER A 304 -3.93 -9.51 -15.26
CA SER A 304 -3.73 -8.32 -14.43
C SER A 304 -4.87 -7.30 -14.54
N ASN A 305 -5.07 -6.53 -13.49
CA ASN A 305 -6.07 -5.47 -13.46
C ASN A 305 -5.84 -4.43 -14.57
N VAL A 306 -4.64 -3.87 -14.68
CA VAL A 306 -4.31 -2.90 -15.75
C VAL A 306 -4.38 -3.52 -17.14
N GLY A 307 -4.11 -4.83 -17.25
CA GLY A 307 -4.26 -5.59 -18.49
C GLY A 307 -5.68 -5.57 -19.02
N GLN A 308 -6.70 -5.62 -18.14
CA GLN A 308 -8.11 -5.49 -18.53
C GLN A 308 -8.38 -4.15 -19.23
N ALA A 309 -7.88 -3.04 -18.68
CA ALA A 309 -8.03 -1.72 -19.28
C ALA A 309 -7.36 -1.64 -20.64
N LYS A 310 -6.14 -2.17 -20.79
CA LYS A 310 -5.43 -2.23 -22.08
C LYS A 310 -6.12 -3.15 -23.08
N TYR A 311 -6.71 -4.25 -22.63
CA TYR A 311 -7.50 -5.13 -23.49
C TYR A 311 -8.71 -4.41 -24.07
N CYS A 312 -9.34 -3.48 -23.33
CA CYS A 312 -10.43 -2.66 -23.83
C CYS A 312 -10.08 -1.87 -25.08
N TYR A 313 -8.85 -1.44 -25.25
CA TYR A 313 -8.39 -0.77 -26.47
C TYR A 313 -8.60 -1.66 -27.70
N HIS A 314 -8.15 -2.90 -27.63
CA HIS A 314 -8.29 -3.85 -28.71
C HIS A 314 -9.76 -4.23 -28.94
N LEU A 315 -10.49 -4.49 -27.86
CA LEU A 315 -11.89 -4.85 -27.89
C LEU A 315 -12.77 -3.76 -28.55
N LEU A 316 -12.59 -2.50 -28.14
CA LEU A 316 -13.36 -1.39 -28.67
C LEU A 316 -13.01 -1.12 -30.14
N ASN A 317 -11.74 -1.19 -30.54
CA ASN A 317 -11.37 -1.07 -31.95
C ASN A 317 -12.00 -2.21 -32.79
N ASP A 318 -11.98 -3.45 -32.33
CA ASP A 318 -12.59 -4.58 -33.03
C ASP A 318 -14.10 -4.40 -33.19
N LEU A 319 -14.77 -3.89 -32.17
CA LEU A 319 -16.21 -3.61 -32.23
C LEU A 319 -16.56 -2.43 -33.16
N ILE A 320 -15.70 -1.40 -33.20
CA ILE A 320 -15.85 -0.29 -34.15
C ILE A 320 -15.59 -0.74 -35.58
N ASP A 321 -14.52 -1.50 -35.81
CA ASP A 321 -14.15 -1.95 -37.15
C ASP A 321 -15.19 -2.95 -37.74
N LYS A 322 -15.90 -3.69 -36.87
CA LYS A 322 -17.04 -4.55 -37.22
C LYS A 322 -18.36 -3.77 -37.39
N GLY A 323 -18.37 -2.46 -37.16
CA GLY A 323 -19.59 -1.64 -37.25
C GLY A 323 -20.61 -1.92 -36.14
N VAL A 324 -20.21 -2.51 -35.03
CA VAL A 324 -21.06 -2.80 -33.87
C VAL A 324 -21.26 -1.55 -33.02
N ILE A 325 -20.22 -0.75 -32.88
CA ILE A 325 -20.21 0.53 -32.16
C ILE A 325 -19.97 1.65 -33.15
N ASP A 326 -20.85 2.66 -33.14
CA ASP A 326 -20.62 3.90 -33.89
C ASP A 326 -19.63 4.77 -33.09
N SER A 327 -18.45 5.03 -33.69
CA SER A 327 -17.41 5.85 -33.04
C SER A 327 -17.81 7.32 -32.88
N SER A 328 -18.80 7.80 -33.63
CA SER A 328 -19.29 9.19 -33.57
C SER A 328 -20.23 9.44 -32.39
N ASP A 329 -21.02 8.43 -32.02
CA ASP A 329 -21.93 8.47 -30.86
C ASP A 329 -22.19 7.07 -30.30
N ALA A 330 -21.33 6.62 -29.42
CA ALA A 330 -21.40 5.30 -28.79
C ALA A 330 -22.36 5.23 -27.58
N ILE A 331 -23.42 6.00 -27.53
CA ILE A 331 -24.34 6.13 -26.39
C ILE A 331 -24.99 4.79 -25.99
N ASN A 332 -25.19 3.88 -26.95
CA ASN A 332 -25.78 2.56 -26.69
C ASN A 332 -24.77 1.54 -26.11
N THR A 333 -23.56 1.98 -25.85
CA THR A 333 -22.49 1.14 -25.29
C THR A 333 -22.07 1.63 -23.92
N ALA A 334 -22.06 0.71 -22.94
CA ALA A 334 -21.59 1.02 -21.58
C ALA A 334 -20.40 0.17 -21.19
N LEU A 335 -19.38 0.84 -20.61
CA LEU A 335 -18.29 0.26 -19.87
C LEU A 335 -18.63 0.34 -18.38
N ILE A 336 -18.79 -0.80 -17.75
CA ILE A 336 -19.15 -0.90 -16.34
C ILE A 336 -17.90 -1.25 -15.54
N LEU A 337 -17.63 -0.45 -14.52
CA LEU A 337 -16.50 -0.60 -13.60
C LEU A 337 -17.00 -0.92 -12.20
N PRO A 338 -17.03 -2.19 -11.79
CA PRO A 338 -17.21 -2.54 -10.37
C PRO A 338 -16.07 -2.09 -9.49
N ASP A 339 -14.85 -1.95 -10.06
CA ASP A 339 -13.65 -1.45 -9.41
C ASP A 339 -13.29 -0.05 -9.95
N ASP A 340 -13.46 0.97 -9.12
CA ASP A 340 -13.18 2.37 -9.45
C ASP A 340 -11.68 2.60 -9.74
N GLY A 341 -10.79 1.77 -9.22
CA GLY A 341 -9.35 1.85 -9.45
C GLY A 341 -8.93 1.65 -10.90
N LEU A 342 -9.78 1.04 -11.74
CA LEU A 342 -9.52 0.87 -13.16
C LEU A 342 -9.89 2.09 -14.02
N LEU A 343 -10.53 3.10 -13.47
CA LEU A 343 -11.02 4.25 -14.25
C LEU A 343 -9.88 4.94 -15.00
N VAL A 344 -8.79 5.29 -14.32
CA VAL A 344 -7.66 6.01 -14.94
C VAL A 344 -6.91 5.16 -15.97
N PRO A 345 -6.51 3.92 -15.66
CA PRO A 345 -5.95 3.03 -16.67
C PRO A 345 -6.87 2.88 -17.90
N LEU A 346 -8.18 2.80 -17.69
CA LEU A 346 -9.14 2.69 -18.78
C LEU A 346 -9.18 3.97 -19.64
N LEU A 347 -9.29 5.15 -19.03
CA LEU A 347 -9.34 6.43 -19.76
C LEU A 347 -8.11 6.64 -20.65
N ASN A 348 -6.93 6.22 -20.15
CA ASN A 348 -5.68 6.25 -20.91
C ASN A 348 -5.57 5.14 -21.98
N SER A 349 -6.47 4.17 -21.94
CA SER A 349 -6.48 3.03 -22.87
C SER A 349 -7.65 3.08 -23.85
N LEU A 350 -8.41 4.17 -23.92
CA LEU A 350 -9.51 4.29 -24.88
C LEU A 350 -8.97 4.58 -26.28
N PRO A 351 -9.58 3.99 -27.35
CA PRO A 351 -9.21 4.31 -28.72
C PRO A 351 -9.42 5.79 -29.07
N PRO A 352 -8.46 6.43 -29.75
CA PRO A 352 -8.63 7.83 -30.20
C PRO A 352 -9.84 8.06 -31.11
N LYS A 353 -10.33 7.00 -31.77
CA LYS A 353 -11.55 7.05 -32.62
C LYS A 353 -12.80 7.42 -31.82
N ILE A 354 -12.82 7.21 -30.50
CA ILE A 354 -13.95 7.54 -29.61
C ILE A 354 -13.73 8.94 -29.05
N ASN A 355 -14.29 9.92 -29.73
CA ASN A 355 -14.13 11.33 -29.35
C ASN A 355 -15.08 11.74 -28.22
N LYS A 356 -16.30 11.18 -28.20
CA LYS A 356 -17.30 11.48 -27.18
C LYS A 356 -17.36 10.37 -26.15
N LYS A 357 -17.15 10.76 -24.90
CA LYS A 357 -17.22 9.87 -23.76
C LYS A 357 -17.84 10.59 -22.57
N ASN A 358 -18.62 9.88 -21.81
CA ASN A 358 -19.21 10.38 -20.59
C ASN A 358 -18.83 9.47 -19.41
N VAL A 359 -18.15 10.04 -18.46
CA VAL A 359 -17.69 9.37 -17.25
C VAL A 359 -18.55 9.87 -16.10
N THR A 360 -19.28 8.95 -15.46
CA THR A 360 -20.16 9.30 -14.34
C THR A 360 -19.49 9.14 -13.00
N MET A 361 -18.48 8.28 -12.98
CA MET A 361 -17.66 8.07 -11.78
C MET A 361 -16.74 9.27 -11.64
N GLY A 362 -16.79 9.95 -10.51
CA GLY A 362 -15.76 10.95 -10.20
C GLY A 362 -14.42 10.29 -9.93
N TYR A 363 -13.34 11.01 -10.18
CA TYR A 363 -12.03 10.56 -9.77
C TYR A 363 -11.89 10.71 -8.25
N PRO A 364 -11.71 9.63 -7.48
CA PRO A 364 -11.62 9.72 -6.03
C PRO A 364 -10.43 10.59 -5.59
N LEU A 365 -10.65 11.57 -4.73
CA LEU A 365 -9.57 12.40 -4.18
C LEU A 365 -8.52 11.55 -3.45
N SER A 366 -8.95 10.48 -2.79
CA SER A 366 -8.08 9.52 -2.10
C SER A 366 -7.07 8.81 -3.01
N ALA A 367 -7.32 8.74 -4.32
CA ALA A 367 -6.41 8.17 -5.31
C ALA A 367 -5.48 9.20 -5.96
N SER A 368 -5.55 10.46 -5.55
CA SER A 368 -4.71 11.55 -6.08
C SER A 368 -3.30 11.53 -5.54
N ASP A 369 -2.37 12.10 -6.28
CA ASP A 369 -0.97 12.25 -5.87
C ASP A 369 -0.85 13.08 -4.57
N ILE A 370 -1.67 14.13 -4.41
CA ILE A 370 -1.63 14.94 -3.18
C ILE A 370 -2.07 14.13 -1.96
N ALA A 371 -3.12 13.31 -2.07
CA ALA A 371 -3.56 12.45 -0.98
C ALA A 371 -2.48 11.39 -0.64
N SER A 372 -1.79 10.86 -1.67
CA SER A 372 -0.65 9.97 -1.49
C SER A 372 0.49 10.64 -0.72
N LEU A 373 0.89 11.85 -1.11
CA LEU A 373 1.91 12.64 -0.43
C LEU A 373 1.54 12.88 1.04
N MET A 374 0.32 13.32 1.29
CA MET A 374 -0.11 13.66 2.65
C MET A 374 -0.20 12.45 3.57
N ARG A 375 -0.54 11.26 3.05
CA ARG A 375 -0.46 10.00 3.82
C ARG A 375 0.98 9.65 4.22
N ILE A 376 1.94 9.84 3.30
CA ILE A 376 3.36 9.64 3.61
C ILE A 376 3.83 10.64 4.67
N VAL A 377 3.43 11.91 4.56
CA VAL A 377 3.71 12.96 5.55
C VAL A 377 3.10 12.60 6.91
N ALA A 378 1.84 12.14 6.94
CA ALA A 378 1.17 11.70 8.16
C ALA A 378 1.93 10.55 8.85
N LYS A 379 2.36 9.54 8.09
CA LYS A 379 3.19 8.45 8.61
C LYS A 379 4.51 8.98 9.18
N MET A 380 5.20 9.84 8.46
CA MET A 380 6.45 10.44 8.89
C MET A 380 6.29 11.21 10.22
N HIS A 381 5.23 12.00 10.36
CA HIS A 381 4.94 12.74 11.59
C HIS A 381 4.62 11.80 12.75
N SER A 382 3.85 10.74 12.55
CA SER A 382 3.52 9.75 13.60
C SER A 382 4.75 9.05 14.18
N GLN A 383 5.84 8.99 13.42
CA GLN A 383 7.10 8.37 13.82
C GLN A 383 8.15 9.38 14.31
N ALA A 384 7.85 10.69 14.24
CA ALA A 384 8.76 11.74 14.67
C ALA A 384 9.12 11.63 16.16
N ARG A 385 10.37 11.94 16.51
CA ARG A 385 10.92 11.87 17.86
C ARG A 385 11.69 13.16 18.19
N ARG A 386 11.74 13.51 19.46
CA ARG A 386 12.62 14.59 19.90
C ARG A 386 14.02 14.06 20.18
N ASN A 387 15.03 14.80 19.72
CA ASN A 387 16.43 14.53 20.08
C ASN A 387 16.76 15.07 21.49
N ALA A 388 17.99 14.86 21.96
CA ALA A 388 18.41 15.30 23.27
C ALA A 388 18.41 16.84 23.47
N SER A 389 18.45 17.61 22.39
CA SER A 389 18.30 19.06 22.42
C SER A 389 16.85 19.55 22.44
N GLY A 390 15.88 18.61 22.42
CA GLY A 390 14.45 18.91 22.41
C GLY A 390 13.87 19.23 21.02
N GLU A 391 14.70 19.15 19.96
CA GLU A 391 14.28 19.40 18.57
C GLU A 391 13.61 18.16 17.97
N TRP A 392 12.59 18.34 17.15
CA TRP A 392 11.96 17.28 16.42
C TRP A 392 12.85 16.72 15.31
N THR A 393 12.86 15.43 15.18
CA THR A 393 13.59 14.69 14.16
C THR A 393 12.69 13.68 13.47
N PHE A 394 12.95 13.47 12.17
CA PHE A 394 12.25 12.54 11.32
C PHE A 394 13.16 11.39 10.90
N TYR A 395 12.59 10.21 10.78
CA TYR A 395 13.33 9.05 10.28
C TYR A 395 13.77 9.28 8.82
N ARG A 396 15.06 9.05 8.55
CA ARG A 396 15.67 9.29 7.21
C ARG A 396 14.91 8.60 6.09
N GLY A 397 14.45 7.36 6.29
CA GLY A 397 13.71 6.59 5.28
C GLY A 397 12.41 7.27 4.85
N ASP A 398 11.62 7.77 5.82
CA ASP A 398 10.36 8.48 5.51
C ASP A 398 10.64 9.83 4.83
N VAL A 399 11.65 10.56 5.28
CA VAL A 399 12.10 11.80 4.62
C VAL A 399 12.48 11.53 3.16
N LYS A 400 13.25 10.46 2.90
CA LYS A 400 13.65 10.06 1.55
C LYS A 400 12.44 9.77 0.66
N ILE A 401 11.40 9.09 1.20
CA ILE A 401 10.16 8.80 0.47
C ILE A 401 9.45 10.11 0.11
N VAL A 402 9.30 11.06 1.06
CA VAL A 402 8.71 12.38 0.81
C VAL A 402 9.48 13.13 -0.28
N LEU A 403 10.81 13.24 -0.15
CA LEU A 403 11.66 13.96 -1.11
C LEU A 403 11.74 13.28 -2.49
N SER A 404 11.34 12.01 -2.60
CA SER A 404 11.29 11.26 -3.86
C SER A 404 9.90 11.25 -4.49
N HIS A 405 8.88 11.78 -3.80
CA HIS A 405 7.51 11.80 -4.29
C HIS A 405 7.39 12.64 -5.58
N PRO A 406 6.60 12.21 -6.58
CA PRO A 406 6.49 12.92 -7.87
C PRO A 406 6.18 14.41 -7.74
N ILE A 407 5.25 14.82 -6.88
CA ILE A 407 4.94 16.24 -6.64
C ILE A 407 6.20 17.00 -6.17
N ILE A 408 6.90 16.45 -5.17
CA ILE A 408 8.09 17.11 -4.61
C ILE A 408 9.21 17.18 -5.64
N LYS A 409 9.42 16.08 -6.39
CA LYS A 409 10.44 16.03 -7.43
C LYS A 409 10.17 17.01 -8.59
N ASN A 410 8.91 17.17 -8.97
CA ASN A 410 8.55 18.02 -10.10
C ASN A 410 8.59 19.52 -9.75
N TYR A 411 8.10 19.91 -8.56
CA TYR A 411 7.95 21.33 -8.21
C TYR A 411 9.03 21.86 -7.26
N PHE A 412 9.74 20.98 -6.55
CA PHE A 412 10.79 21.32 -5.59
C PHE A 412 12.09 20.54 -5.85
N GLY A 413 12.33 20.13 -7.11
CA GLY A 413 13.41 19.22 -7.47
C GLY A 413 14.80 19.66 -6.97
N ASP A 414 15.13 20.94 -7.09
CA ASP A 414 16.42 21.47 -6.66
C ASP A 414 16.57 21.45 -5.15
N ASP A 415 15.54 21.88 -4.40
CA ASP A 415 15.53 21.84 -2.94
C ASP A 415 15.60 20.38 -2.45
N ALA A 416 14.81 19.48 -3.08
CA ALA A 416 14.80 18.07 -2.71
C ALA A 416 16.16 17.38 -2.97
N LEU A 417 16.82 17.71 -4.08
CA LEU A 417 18.14 17.19 -4.42
C LEU A 417 19.20 17.67 -3.43
N GLU A 418 19.20 18.97 -3.11
CA GLU A 418 20.13 19.54 -2.14
C GLU A 418 19.93 18.97 -0.73
N LEU A 419 18.67 18.84 -0.28
CA LEU A 419 18.35 18.23 1.01
C LEU A 419 18.83 16.77 1.07
N ARG A 420 18.60 15.98 0.01
CA ARG A 420 19.09 14.60 -0.05
C ARG A 420 20.61 14.55 0.04
N ARG A 421 21.32 15.47 -0.64
CA ARG A 421 22.75 15.59 -0.56
C ARG A 421 23.24 15.93 0.85
N VAL A 422 22.64 16.92 1.50
CA VAL A 422 22.98 17.32 2.88
C VAL A 422 22.74 16.17 3.87
N ILE A 423 21.63 15.45 3.74
CA ILE A 423 21.30 14.31 4.60
C ILE A 423 22.33 13.18 4.41
N ALA A 424 22.73 12.91 3.16
CA ALA A 424 23.71 11.88 2.85
C ALA A 424 25.14 12.27 3.32
N GLU A 425 25.59 13.51 3.04
CA GLU A 425 26.91 14.00 3.44
C GLU A 425 27.09 14.04 4.96
N LYS A 426 26.06 14.50 5.69
CA LYS A 426 26.06 14.52 7.16
C LYS A 426 25.76 13.17 7.78
N GLY A 427 25.36 12.18 6.99
CA GLY A 427 25.02 10.85 7.45
C GLY A 427 23.90 10.82 8.49
N LEU A 428 22.89 11.70 8.36
CA LEU A 428 21.81 11.85 9.33
C LEU A 428 20.87 10.65 9.27
N PHE A 429 20.77 9.87 10.34
CA PHE A 429 19.78 8.82 10.52
C PHE A 429 18.43 9.39 11.00
N ALA A 430 18.48 10.31 11.94
CA ALA A 430 17.37 11.14 12.39
C ALA A 430 17.59 12.55 11.87
N VAL A 431 16.75 13.02 10.96
CA VAL A 431 16.90 14.32 10.29
C VAL A 431 16.23 15.40 11.12
N PRO A 432 16.99 16.38 11.66
CA PRO A 432 16.41 17.48 12.46
C PRO A 432 15.49 18.36 11.62
N GLN A 433 14.41 18.85 12.21
CA GLN A 433 13.47 19.78 11.57
C GLN A 433 14.16 21.04 11.04
N SER A 434 15.18 21.55 11.73
CA SER A 434 15.97 22.70 11.29
C SER A 434 16.64 22.53 9.93
N THR A 435 16.86 21.28 9.49
CA THR A 435 17.45 20.98 8.17
C THR A 435 16.57 21.53 7.03
N PHE A 436 15.27 21.65 7.24
CA PHE A 436 14.29 22.08 6.23
C PHE A 436 13.94 23.59 6.32
N ALA A 437 14.40 24.30 7.34
CA ALA A 437 13.94 25.64 7.70
C ALA A 437 14.08 26.70 6.58
N ASN A 438 15.04 26.54 5.69
CA ASN A 438 15.31 27.49 4.62
C ASN A 438 14.72 27.08 3.27
N THR A 439 13.84 26.07 3.23
CA THR A 439 13.22 25.55 2.01
C THR A 439 11.71 25.76 2.06
N LYS A 440 11.06 25.81 0.90
CA LYS A 440 9.60 25.82 0.80
C LYS A 440 8.98 24.53 1.36
N LEU A 441 9.76 23.47 1.47
CA LEU A 441 9.35 22.18 2.05
C LEU A 441 9.22 22.23 3.58
N ALA A 442 9.74 23.26 4.26
CA ALA A 442 9.62 23.43 5.71
C ALA A 442 8.16 23.27 6.22
N LEU A 443 7.18 23.66 5.40
CA LEU A 443 5.74 23.52 5.72
C LEU A 443 5.31 22.05 5.95
N LEU A 444 5.94 21.08 5.27
CA LEU A 444 5.66 19.65 5.45
C LEU A 444 6.41 19.03 6.63
N PHE A 445 7.49 19.63 7.07
CA PHE A 445 8.36 19.11 8.15
C PHE A 445 8.17 19.84 9.48
N THR A 446 7.11 20.62 9.61
CA THR A 446 6.78 21.29 10.88
C THR A 446 5.87 20.38 11.69
N THR A 447 6.31 19.97 12.88
CA THR A 447 5.52 19.16 13.82
C THR A 447 4.83 20.01 14.87
N ILE A 448 3.84 19.42 15.51
CA ILE A 448 3.09 20.02 16.61
C ILE A 448 3.72 19.55 17.93
N ASP A 449 3.80 20.43 18.92
CA ASP A 449 4.05 20.01 20.29
C ASP A 449 2.89 19.14 20.77
N GLN A 450 3.20 17.96 21.31
CA GLN A 450 2.23 16.95 21.74
C GLN A 450 1.37 17.36 22.97
N GLU A 451 1.50 18.54 23.46
CA GLU A 451 0.54 19.13 24.40
C GLU A 451 -0.73 19.50 23.61
N ASN A 452 -1.49 18.48 23.28
CA ASN A 452 -2.85 18.44 22.76
C ASN A 452 -3.65 19.75 22.80
N ASP A 453 -3.13 20.79 22.16
CA ASP A 453 -3.83 22.06 22.05
C ASP A 453 -4.48 22.14 20.67
N ALA A 454 -5.77 22.37 20.65
CA ALA A 454 -6.56 22.58 19.43
C ALA A 454 -5.94 23.67 18.52
N GLN A 455 -5.21 24.63 19.10
CA GLN A 455 -4.48 25.64 18.35
C GLN A 455 -3.29 25.08 17.56
N SER A 456 -2.60 24.09 18.09
CA SER A 456 -1.45 23.46 17.45
C SER A 456 -1.89 22.64 16.23
N VAL A 457 -2.97 21.88 16.36
CA VAL A 457 -3.56 21.13 15.23
C VAL A 457 -4.05 22.07 14.13
N ASN A 458 -4.70 23.17 14.51
CA ASN A 458 -5.15 24.17 13.55
C ASN A 458 -3.98 24.82 12.79
N LYS A 459 -2.85 25.09 13.47
CA LYS A 459 -1.62 25.58 12.81
C LYS A 459 -1.10 24.60 11.77
N LEU A 460 -1.08 23.29 12.06
CA LEU A 460 -0.67 22.24 11.11
C LEU A 460 -1.56 22.23 9.87
N LEU A 461 -2.87 22.25 10.04
CA LEU A 461 -3.81 22.27 8.93
C LEU A 461 -3.66 23.54 8.07
N VAL A 462 -3.41 24.69 8.69
CA VAL A 462 -3.15 25.95 7.98
C VAL A 462 -1.84 25.87 7.19
N GLN A 463 -0.80 25.23 7.73
CA GLN A 463 0.45 25.02 7.02
C GLN A 463 0.29 24.08 5.81
N TYR A 464 -0.45 22.98 5.95
CA TYR A 464 -0.74 22.08 4.83
C TYR A 464 -1.56 22.77 3.75
N LYS A 465 -2.53 23.62 4.15
CA LYS A 465 -3.26 24.46 3.22
C LYS A 465 -2.32 25.44 2.48
N ALA A 466 -1.41 26.10 3.20
CA ALA A 466 -0.44 26.99 2.60
C ALA A 466 0.50 26.28 1.62
N PHE A 467 0.91 25.05 1.95
CA PHE A 467 1.69 24.21 1.03
C PHE A 467 0.91 23.90 -0.27
N CYS A 468 -0.35 23.47 -0.16
CA CYS A 468 -1.19 23.21 -1.33
C CYS A 468 -1.42 24.47 -2.17
N GLN A 469 -1.60 25.63 -1.53
CA GLN A 469 -1.76 26.91 -2.23
C GLN A 469 -0.47 27.31 -2.97
N ALA A 470 0.69 27.16 -2.34
CA ALA A 470 1.97 27.39 -3.00
C ALA A 470 2.18 26.49 -4.24
N LEU A 471 1.75 25.21 -4.15
CA LEU A 471 1.77 24.32 -5.31
C LEU A 471 0.87 24.81 -6.44
N ILE A 472 -0.34 25.26 -6.12
CA ILE A 472 -1.28 25.80 -7.13
C ILE A 472 -0.68 27.03 -7.81
N GLU A 473 -0.05 27.91 -7.05
CA GLU A 473 0.63 29.10 -7.60
C GLU A 473 1.76 28.71 -8.55
N MET A 474 2.63 27.79 -8.14
CA MET A 474 3.73 27.29 -8.98
C MET A 474 3.22 26.65 -10.30
N MET A 475 2.15 25.86 -10.22
CA MET A 475 1.54 25.25 -11.40
C MET A 475 0.97 26.27 -12.37
N ARG A 476 0.45 27.40 -11.87
CA ARG A 476 -0.06 28.51 -12.69
C ARG A 476 1.08 29.29 -13.33
N GLU A 477 2.14 29.58 -12.60
CA GLU A 477 3.33 30.25 -13.13
C GLU A 477 3.99 29.47 -14.27
N GLU A 478 4.10 28.12 -14.12
CA GLU A 478 4.61 27.25 -15.20
C GLU A 478 3.71 27.27 -16.44
N LYS A 479 2.40 27.34 -16.24
CA LYS A 479 1.43 27.38 -17.33
C LYS A 479 1.47 28.71 -18.07
N ASP A 480 1.49 29.83 -17.35
CA ASP A 480 1.57 31.14 -17.92
C ASP A 480 2.88 31.32 -18.74
N ALA A 481 4.00 30.75 -18.23
CA ALA A 481 5.27 30.74 -18.96
C ALA A 481 5.25 29.89 -20.23
N ALA A 482 4.46 28.82 -20.26
CA ALA A 482 4.31 27.94 -21.43
C ALA A 482 3.32 28.51 -22.47
N GLU A 483 2.33 29.30 -22.05
CA GLU A 483 1.35 29.96 -22.94
C GLU A 483 1.95 31.18 -23.66
N ASP A 484 2.92 31.88 -23.09
CA ASP A 484 3.67 32.97 -23.73
C ASP A 484 4.49 32.49 -24.96
N GLU A 485 4.74 31.18 -25.09
CA GLU A 485 5.41 30.57 -26.24
C GLU A 485 4.45 30.09 -27.37
N GLN A 486 3.13 30.06 -27.14
CA GLN A 486 2.14 29.59 -28.12
C GLN A 486 0.91 30.51 -28.16
N GLU A 487 0.78 31.32 -29.21
CA GLU A 487 -0.43 32.11 -29.50
C GLU A 487 -1.66 31.24 -29.83
N THR A 488 -2.30 30.62 -28.83
CA THR A 488 -3.61 29.96 -29.01
C THR A 488 -4.62 30.45 -27.98
N SER A 489 -5.65 31.12 -28.48
CA SER A 489 -6.72 31.76 -27.69
C SER A 489 -7.80 30.78 -27.23
N GLU A 490 -7.47 29.71 -26.55
CA GLU A 490 -8.44 28.88 -25.81
C GLU A 490 -8.37 29.19 -24.31
N GLN A 491 -9.56 29.26 -23.67
CA GLN A 491 -9.61 29.51 -22.21
C GLN A 491 -8.77 28.49 -21.46
N PRO A 492 -8.00 28.93 -20.45
CA PRO A 492 -7.12 28.03 -19.71
C PRO A 492 -7.90 26.91 -19.03
N VAL A 493 -7.77 25.68 -19.53
CA VAL A 493 -8.40 24.51 -18.93
C VAL A 493 -7.63 24.14 -17.67
N MET A 494 -8.33 24.06 -16.54
CA MET A 494 -7.76 23.61 -15.28
C MET A 494 -7.24 22.19 -15.40
N THR A 495 -6.00 21.94 -14.97
CA THR A 495 -5.44 20.59 -15.01
C THR A 495 -6.08 19.69 -13.95
N LEU A 496 -6.10 18.39 -14.16
CA LEU A 496 -6.63 17.44 -13.17
C LEU A 496 -5.90 17.54 -11.82
N GLN A 497 -4.58 17.78 -11.84
CA GLN A 497 -3.79 17.97 -10.61
C GLN A 497 -4.18 19.25 -9.87
N GLU A 498 -4.42 20.35 -10.60
CA GLU A 498 -4.90 21.59 -10.00
C GLU A 498 -6.31 21.41 -9.39
N ALA A 499 -7.18 20.66 -10.06
CA ALA A 499 -8.49 20.31 -9.53
C ALA A 499 -8.41 19.51 -8.22
N PHE A 500 -7.48 18.54 -8.15
CA PHE A 500 -7.23 17.79 -6.91
C PHE A 500 -6.71 18.66 -5.78
N LEU A 501 -5.77 19.56 -6.06
CA LEU A 501 -5.23 20.46 -5.04
C LEU A 501 -6.30 21.41 -4.52
N ASN A 502 -7.12 22.00 -5.40
CA ASN A 502 -8.25 22.85 -4.98
C ASN A 502 -9.25 22.09 -4.11
N GLN A 503 -9.57 20.84 -4.49
CA GLN A 503 -10.46 20.00 -3.68
C GLN A 503 -9.84 19.62 -2.34
N TYR A 504 -8.52 19.40 -2.32
CA TYR A 504 -7.80 19.10 -1.07
C TYR A 504 -7.78 20.32 -0.13
N VAL A 505 -7.59 21.52 -0.65
CA VAL A 505 -7.74 22.78 0.10
C VAL A 505 -9.14 22.92 0.69
N GLU A 506 -10.18 22.51 -0.05
CA GLU A 506 -11.56 22.53 0.45
C GLU A 506 -11.75 21.53 1.59
N VAL A 507 -11.16 20.32 1.51
CA VAL A 507 -11.14 19.34 2.61
C VAL A 507 -10.51 19.93 3.87
N LEU A 508 -9.34 20.58 3.73
CA LEU A 508 -8.67 21.22 4.86
C LEU A 508 -9.49 22.39 5.43
N ASN A 509 -10.12 23.23 4.60
CA ASN A 509 -10.99 24.29 5.04
C ASN A 509 -12.18 23.76 5.85
N GLN A 510 -12.85 22.70 5.36
CA GLN A 510 -13.97 22.09 6.09
C GLN A 510 -13.56 21.58 7.45
N LEU A 511 -12.36 20.99 7.56
CA LEU A 511 -11.84 20.50 8.83
C LEU A 511 -11.47 21.65 9.77
N ILE A 512 -10.78 22.68 9.28
CA ILE A 512 -10.42 23.88 10.05
C ILE A 512 -11.69 24.55 10.62
N ASP A 513 -12.70 24.77 9.77
CA ASP A 513 -13.96 25.39 10.17
C ASP A 513 -14.72 24.55 11.20
N ALA A 514 -14.73 23.23 11.01
CA ALA A 514 -15.37 22.31 11.95
C ALA A 514 -14.66 22.30 13.31
N LEU A 515 -13.33 22.24 13.34
CA LEU A 515 -12.54 22.29 14.58
C LEU A 515 -12.74 23.62 15.33
N ALA A 516 -12.74 24.75 14.62
CA ALA A 516 -12.98 26.06 15.20
C ALA A 516 -14.39 26.18 15.80
N ARG A 517 -15.41 25.64 15.09
CA ARG A 517 -16.81 25.73 15.51
C ARG A 517 -17.13 24.84 16.71
N TYR A 518 -16.61 23.62 16.73
CA TYR A 518 -16.99 22.61 17.73
C TYR A 518 -15.99 22.48 18.87
N GLN A 519 -14.81 23.12 18.77
CA GLN A 519 -13.76 23.14 19.81
C GLN A 519 -13.38 21.75 20.33
N VAL A 520 -13.38 20.76 19.44
CA VAL A 520 -12.94 19.39 19.75
C VAL A 520 -11.42 19.37 19.68
N PRO A 521 -10.70 18.93 20.73
CA PRO A 521 -9.24 18.78 20.69
C PRO A 521 -8.83 17.41 20.10
N PRO A 522 -8.61 17.28 18.78
CA PRO A 522 -8.11 16.06 18.22
C PRO A 522 -6.60 15.99 18.42
N CYS A 523 -6.04 14.80 18.54
CA CYS A 523 -4.60 14.61 18.35
C CYS A 523 -4.25 14.55 16.86
N GLU A 524 -2.96 14.56 16.58
CA GLU A 524 -2.47 14.51 15.20
C GLU A 524 -2.97 13.28 14.44
N THR A 525 -2.97 12.09 15.09
CA THR A 525 -3.42 10.84 14.48
C THR A 525 -4.90 10.88 14.07
N SER A 526 -5.76 11.43 14.92
CA SER A 526 -7.20 11.55 14.60
C SER A 526 -7.48 12.59 13.52
N VAL A 527 -6.65 13.62 13.40
CA VAL A 527 -6.75 14.61 12.32
C VAL A 527 -6.44 13.95 10.97
N PHE A 528 -5.38 13.17 10.88
CA PHE A 528 -5.07 12.44 9.65
C PHE A 528 -6.17 11.46 9.27
N PHE A 529 -6.71 10.73 10.23
CA PHE A 529 -7.87 9.85 9.99
C PHE A 529 -9.09 10.63 9.46
N LEU A 530 -9.36 11.84 10.00
CA LEU A 530 -10.46 12.69 9.50
C LEU A 530 -10.19 13.19 8.07
N ILE A 531 -8.94 13.53 7.76
CA ILE A 531 -8.53 13.93 6.41
C ILE A 531 -8.77 12.77 5.44
N GLU A 532 -8.26 11.57 5.73
CA GLU A 532 -8.46 10.37 4.89
C GLU A 532 -9.95 10.07 4.66
N ARG A 533 -10.76 10.24 5.68
CA ARG A 533 -12.19 10.03 5.56
C ARG A 533 -12.88 11.08 4.66
N LEU A 534 -12.49 12.34 4.77
CA LEU A 534 -12.97 13.38 3.86
C LEU A 534 -12.49 13.14 2.44
N GLU A 535 -11.22 12.75 2.24
CA GLU A 535 -10.67 12.37 0.94
C GLU A 535 -11.50 11.26 0.28
N ALA A 536 -11.90 10.24 1.06
CA ALA A 536 -12.72 9.13 0.56
C ALA A 536 -14.16 9.56 0.20
N ALA A 537 -14.66 10.66 0.77
CA ALA A 537 -16.01 11.17 0.49
C ALA A 537 -16.04 12.12 -0.73
N PHE A 538 -14.89 12.62 -1.17
CA PHE A 538 -14.81 13.55 -2.29
C PHE A 538 -14.31 12.86 -3.56
N SER A 539 -14.91 13.22 -4.67
CA SER A 539 -14.46 12.85 -6.00
C SER A 539 -14.59 14.05 -6.93
N ILE A 540 -13.68 14.18 -7.87
CA ILE A 540 -13.73 15.21 -8.90
C ILE A 540 -14.55 14.67 -10.06
N PRO A 541 -15.69 15.30 -10.39
CA PRO A 541 -16.48 14.89 -11.54
C PRO A 541 -15.72 15.20 -12.83
N PHE A 542 -15.81 14.28 -13.79
CA PHE A 542 -15.35 14.59 -15.15
C PHE A 542 -16.37 15.48 -15.86
N GLU A 543 -15.89 16.49 -16.55
CA GLU A 543 -16.72 17.27 -17.45
C GLU A 543 -17.08 16.44 -18.68
N GLY A 544 -18.37 16.34 -19.00
CA GLY A 544 -18.87 15.61 -20.15
C GLY A 544 -20.38 15.76 -20.29
N GLU A 545 -20.86 15.66 -21.53
CA GLU A 545 -22.27 15.68 -21.81
C GLU A 545 -22.93 14.34 -21.40
N PRO A 546 -23.81 14.32 -20.39
CA PRO A 546 -24.35 13.08 -19.81
C PRO A 546 -25.06 12.17 -20.83
N LEU A 547 -25.54 12.73 -21.92
CA LEU A 547 -26.39 12.07 -22.91
C LEU A 547 -25.68 11.83 -24.25
N GLN A 548 -24.36 11.85 -24.32
CA GLN A 548 -23.59 11.65 -25.54
C GLN A 548 -22.41 10.71 -25.31
N GLY A 549 -22.02 9.98 -26.35
CA GLY A 549 -20.80 9.19 -26.39
C GLY A 549 -20.80 7.93 -25.56
N LEU A 550 -19.64 7.29 -25.48
CA LEU A 550 -19.40 6.07 -24.72
C LEU A 550 -19.67 6.31 -23.22
N GLN A 551 -20.48 5.44 -22.62
CA GLN A 551 -20.91 5.59 -21.23
C GLN A 551 -20.01 4.78 -20.31
N ILE A 552 -19.26 5.42 -19.42
CA ILE A 552 -18.37 4.81 -18.42
C ILE A 552 -18.95 5.06 -17.04
N MET A 553 -19.30 3.98 -16.31
CA MET A 553 -20.06 4.11 -15.08
C MET A 553 -19.87 2.93 -14.11
N GLY A 554 -20.14 3.16 -12.84
CA GLY A 554 -20.25 2.10 -11.83
C GLY A 554 -21.55 1.32 -11.94
N MET A 555 -21.62 0.14 -11.30
CA MET A 555 -22.79 -0.74 -11.37
C MET A 555 -24.08 -0.08 -10.85
N LEU A 556 -24.00 0.68 -9.77
CA LEU A 556 -25.19 1.32 -9.17
C LEU A 556 -25.74 2.49 -9.98
N GLU A 557 -24.94 3.05 -10.88
CA GLU A 557 -25.34 4.15 -11.76
C GLU A 557 -26.16 3.70 -12.95
N THR A 558 -26.15 2.39 -13.24
CA THR A 558 -26.89 1.77 -14.34
C THR A 558 -28.40 1.65 -14.09
N ARG A 559 -28.89 2.08 -12.92
CA ARG A 559 -30.31 1.98 -12.53
C ARG A 559 -31.22 2.64 -13.56
N CYS A 560 -32.23 1.89 -14.03
CA CYS A 560 -33.20 2.30 -15.05
C CYS A 560 -32.59 2.57 -16.45
N LEU A 561 -31.31 2.29 -16.67
CA LEU A 561 -30.66 2.51 -17.96
C LEU A 561 -30.50 1.22 -18.73
N ASP A 562 -30.67 1.29 -20.05
CA ASP A 562 -30.56 0.17 -20.97
C ASP A 562 -29.52 0.45 -22.05
N PHE A 563 -28.71 -0.58 -22.37
CA PHE A 563 -27.62 -0.50 -23.33
C PHE A 563 -27.65 -1.72 -24.25
N GLU A 564 -27.28 -1.53 -25.53
CA GLU A 564 -27.19 -2.66 -26.48
C GLU A 564 -25.88 -3.46 -26.28
N ASN A 565 -24.79 -2.76 -25.96
CA ASN A 565 -23.48 -3.38 -25.73
C ASN A 565 -23.01 -3.08 -24.33
N LEU A 566 -22.75 -4.13 -23.58
CA LEU A 566 -22.25 -4.06 -22.20
C LEU A 566 -20.86 -4.69 -22.14
N ILE A 567 -19.92 -3.92 -21.62
CA ILE A 567 -18.56 -4.38 -21.31
C ILE A 567 -18.35 -4.19 -19.81
N ILE A 568 -18.15 -5.25 -19.07
CA ILE A 568 -17.98 -5.23 -17.63
C ILE A 568 -16.53 -5.64 -17.33
N LEU A 569 -15.76 -4.75 -16.69
CA LEU A 569 -14.40 -5.05 -16.20
C LEU A 569 -14.45 -5.55 -14.78
N SER A 570 -13.36 -6.13 -14.29
CA SER A 570 -13.26 -6.69 -12.93
C SER A 570 -14.43 -7.63 -12.59
N ALA A 571 -14.85 -8.46 -13.56
CA ALA A 571 -15.91 -9.45 -13.37
C ALA A 571 -15.39 -10.64 -12.52
N ASN A 572 -14.73 -10.34 -11.41
CA ASN A 572 -14.18 -11.31 -10.47
C ASN A 572 -15.11 -11.54 -9.29
N GLU A 573 -15.05 -12.74 -8.72
CA GLU A 573 -15.75 -13.07 -7.49
C GLU A 573 -15.24 -12.18 -6.34
N GLY A 574 -16.18 -11.61 -5.58
CA GLY A 574 -15.87 -10.67 -4.50
C GLY A 574 -15.75 -9.19 -4.91
N MET A 575 -15.60 -8.91 -6.23
CA MET A 575 -15.80 -7.58 -6.81
C MET A 575 -17.21 -7.47 -7.41
N MET A 576 -17.72 -8.56 -7.97
CA MET A 576 -19.04 -8.66 -8.54
C MET A 576 -19.65 -10.04 -8.23
N PRO A 577 -20.57 -10.12 -7.23
CA PRO A 577 -21.02 -9.06 -6.33
C PRO A 577 -19.94 -8.58 -5.38
N GLY A 578 -19.93 -7.27 -5.09
CA GLY A 578 -19.01 -6.67 -4.13
C GLY A 578 -19.23 -7.22 -2.71
N LYS A 579 -18.14 -7.50 -2.00
CA LYS A 579 -18.21 -7.90 -0.59
C LYS A 579 -18.69 -6.73 0.24
N THR A 580 -19.84 -6.83 0.83
CA THR A 580 -20.38 -5.81 1.73
C THR A 580 -19.99 -6.15 3.17
N ARG A 581 -18.85 -5.60 3.63
CA ARG A 581 -18.56 -5.57 5.07
C ARG A 581 -19.31 -4.41 5.67
N ARG A 582 -20.30 -4.68 6.51
CA ARG A 582 -20.95 -3.65 7.31
C ARG A 582 -20.30 -3.59 8.68
N ASN A 583 -19.63 -2.49 8.96
CA ASN A 583 -19.28 -2.17 10.35
C ASN A 583 -20.54 -1.62 11.03
N SER A 584 -21.20 -2.43 11.84
CA SER A 584 -22.43 -2.09 12.55
C SER A 584 -22.48 -2.78 13.91
N PHE A 585 -22.99 -2.08 14.89
CA PHE A 585 -23.24 -2.65 16.21
C PHE A 585 -24.52 -3.50 16.27
N ILE A 586 -25.37 -3.39 15.26
CA ILE A 586 -26.64 -4.12 15.15
C ILE A 586 -26.41 -5.36 14.26
N SER A 587 -26.38 -6.55 14.87
CA SER A 587 -26.16 -7.81 14.14
C SER A 587 -27.27 -8.07 13.11
N ASP A 588 -26.97 -8.86 12.05
CA ASP A 588 -27.95 -9.25 11.03
C ASP A 588 -29.19 -9.96 11.59
N PHE A 589 -29.04 -10.70 12.70
CA PHE A 589 -30.18 -11.30 13.41
C PHE A 589 -31.12 -10.23 13.93
N MET A 590 -30.60 -9.20 14.58
CA MET A 590 -31.41 -8.10 15.09
C MET A 590 -31.99 -7.25 13.95
N ARG A 591 -31.19 -6.96 12.92
CA ARG A 591 -31.65 -6.26 11.72
C ARG A 591 -32.87 -6.90 11.12
N ARG A 592 -32.86 -8.23 10.97
CA ARG A 592 -34.01 -9.00 10.46
C ARG A 592 -35.26 -8.85 11.31
N ASN A 593 -35.11 -8.90 12.63
CA ASN A 593 -36.24 -8.79 13.57
C ASN A 593 -36.87 -7.40 13.61
N TYR A 594 -36.09 -6.35 13.25
CA TYR A 594 -36.57 -4.97 13.21
C TYR A 594 -36.85 -4.47 11.77
N GLY A 595 -36.89 -5.36 10.78
CA GLY A 595 -37.16 -5.01 9.39
C GLY A 595 -36.08 -4.16 8.73
N MET A 596 -34.86 -4.21 9.28
CA MET A 596 -33.69 -3.52 8.74
C MET A 596 -33.03 -4.40 7.65
N SER A 597 -32.39 -3.76 6.69
CA SER A 597 -31.66 -4.44 5.61
C SER A 597 -30.50 -5.28 6.16
N THR A 598 -30.39 -6.52 5.69
CA THR A 598 -29.33 -7.48 6.04
C THR A 598 -28.30 -7.61 4.92
N SER A 599 -27.19 -8.30 5.17
CA SER A 599 -26.17 -8.61 4.14
C SER A 599 -26.77 -9.43 2.99
N ALA A 600 -27.71 -10.36 3.30
CA ALA A 600 -28.41 -11.14 2.27
C ALA A 600 -29.33 -10.28 1.37
N ASP A 601 -29.94 -9.24 1.92
CA ASP A 601 -30.77 -8.31 1.14
C ASP A 601 -29.90 -7.49 0.16
N GLN A 602 -28.69 -7.16 0.55
CA GLN A 602 -27.73 -6.46 -0.33
C GLN A 602 -27.26 -7.36 -1.48
N GLU A 603 -27.02 -8.64 -1.22
CA GLU A 603 -26.70 -9.60 -2.29
C GLU A 603 -27.88 -9.74 -3.28
N MET A 604 -29.12 -9.78 -2.78
CA MET A 604 -30.31 -9.76 -3.66
C MET A 604 -30.40 -8.49 -4.50
N MET A 605 -29.99 -7.33 -3.97
CA MET A 605 -29.89 -6.08 -4.75
C MET A 605 -28.87 -6.19 -5.87
N TRP A 606 -27.68 -6.73 -5.62
CA TRP A 606 -26.68 -6.97 -6.64
C TRP A 606 -27.22 -7.88 -7.75
N ASN A 607 -27.88 -8.98 -7.38
CA ASN A 607 -28.52 -9.89 -8.33
C ASN A 607 -29.54 -9.17 -9.19
N TYR A 608 -30.39 -8.32 -8.58
CA TYR A 608 -31.37 -7.53 -9.33
C TYR A 608 -30.68 -6.60 -10.33
N HIS A 609 -29.71 -5.83 -9.89
CA HIS A 609 -29.03 -4.85 -10.77
C HIS A 609 -28.32 -5.52 -11.94
N PHE A 610 -27.64 -6.64 -11.71
CA PHE A 610 -26.97 -7.37 -12.78
C PHE A 610 -27.96 -7.91 -13.82
N TYR A 611 -28.95 -8.68 -13.36
CA TYR A 611 -29.89 -9.30 -14.29
C TYR A 611 -30.83 -8.31 -14.98
N ARG A 612 -31.13 -7.21 -14.32
CA ARG A 612 -31.84 -6.09 -14.93
C ARG A 612 -31.03 -5.42 -16.03
N LEU A 613 -29.76 -5.15 -15.77
CA LEU A 613 -28.87 -4.47 -16.71
C LEU A 613 -28.72 -5.24 -18.04
N ILE A 614 -28.60 -6.55 -17.96
CA ILE A 614 -28.45 -7.39 -19.15
C ILE A 614 -29.76 -7.63 -19.91
N GLY A 615 -30.91 -7.20 -19.38
CA GLY A 615 -32.24 -7.51 -19.93
C GLY A 615 -32.47 -7.03 -21.35
N HIS A 616 -31.90 -5.93 -21.76
CA HIS A 616 -32.01 -5.34 -23.10
C HIS A 616 -30.70 -5.36 -23.89
N ALA A 617 -29.65 -5.95 -23.33
CA ALA A 617 -28.36 -6.03 -24.00
C ALA A 617 -28.42 -7.04 -25.15
N LYS A 618 -27.80 -6.68 -26.28
CA LYS A 618 -27.56 -7.61 -27.42
C LYS A 618 -26.25 -8.37 -27.17
N ARG A 619 -25.29 -7.72 -26.54
CA ARG A 619 -23.94 -8.27 -26.21
C ARG A 619 -23.55 -7.97 -24.79
N LEU A 620 -22.99 -8.97 -24.14
CA LEU A 620 -22.39 -8.87 -22.81
C LEU A 620 -20.96 -9.42 -22.89
N ILE A 621 -19.99 -8.57 -22.66
CA ILE A 621 -18.59 -8.96 -22.58
C ILE A 621 -18.12 -8.72 -21.15
N MET A 622 -17.71 -9.79 -20.47
CA MET A 622 -17.21 -9.75 -19.11
C MET A 622 -15.70 -10.02 -19.11
N VAL A 623 -14.92 -9.09 -18.60
CA VAL A 623 -13.47 -9.21 -18.50
C VAL A 623 -13.10 -9.35 -17.03
N TYR A 624 -12.27 -10.35 -16.70
CA TYR A 624 -11.85 -10.62 -15.34
C TYR A 624 -10.34 -10.81 -15.22
N ASP A 625 -9.78 -10.52 -14.07
CA ASP A 625 -8.36 -10.73 -13.75
C ASP A 625 -8.12 -12.20 -13.39
N THR A 626 -7.18 -12.84 -14.09
CA THR A 626 -6.78 -14.23 -13.83
C THR A 626 -5.54 -14.35 -12.95
N SER A 627 -4.97 -13.24 -12.49
CA SER A 627 -3.76 -13.26 -11.67
C SER A 627 -4.07 -13.80 -10.26
N ASP A 628 -3.19 -14.66 -9.78
CA ASP A 628 -3.28 -15.32 -8.47
C ASP A 628 -2.62 -14.42 -7.41
N GLN A 629 -3.12 -13.21 -7.24
CA GLN A 629 -2.61 -12.30 -6.22
C GLN A 629 -3.26 -12.59 -4.86
N ALA A 630 -2.48 -12.51 -3.81
CA ALA A 630 -2.74 -12.98 -2.44
C ALA A 630 -4.05 -12.50 -1.74
N MET A 631 -4.87 -11.67 -2.35
CA MET A 631 -6.16 -11.20 -1.83
C MET A 631 -7.35 -11.37 -2.79
N GLY A 632 -7.15 -11.85 -4.02
CA GLY A 632 -8.22 -12.12 -4.97
C GLY A 632 -8.03 -13.51 -5.55
N SER A 633 -9.10 -14.30 -5.63
CA SER A 633 -9.03 -15.69 -6.09
C SER A 633 -8.88 -15.80 -7.61
N GLY A 634 -8.53 -14.83 -8.40
CA GLY A 634 -8.47 -14.92 -9.87
C GLY A 634 -9.71 -15.59 -10.52
N GLU A 635 -10.75 -15.80 -9.73
CA GLU A 635 -11.98 -16.50 -10.14
C GLU A 635 -12.95 -15.54 -10.81
N VAL A 636 -13.60 -16.05 -11.85
CA VAL A 636 -14.69 -15.34 -12.52
C VAL A 636 -15.90 -15.23 -11.59
N THR A 637 -16.66 -14.14 -11.69
CA THR A 637 -17.88 -13.91 -10.92
C THR A 637 -18.87 -15.08 -11.02
N ARG A 638 -19.56 -15.39 -9.92
CA ARG A 638 -20.62 -16.41 -9.83
C ARG A 638 -21.77 -16.22 -10.84
N TYR A 639 -21.92 -15.05 -11.39
CA TYR A 639 -22.95 -14.80 -12.42
C TYR A 639 -22.68 -15.56 -13.71
N VAL A 640 -21.45 -15.83 -14.07
CA VAL A 640 -21.10 -16.59 -15.27
C VAL A 640 -21.62 -18.03 -15.18
N PRO A 641 -21.24 -18.85 -14.18
CA PRO A 641 -21.80 -20.18 -14.03
C PRO A 641 -23.32 -20.19 -13.80
N GLN A 642 -23.92 -19.14 -13.22
CA GLN A 642 -25.36 -19.03 -13.14
C GLN A 642 -26.01 -18.88 -14.53
N LEU A 643 -25.47 -18.04 -15.40
CA LEU A 643 -25.94 -17.88 -16.76
C LEU A 643 -25.84 -19.19 -17.56
N GLU A 644 -24.74 -19.92 -17.41
CA GLU A 644 -24.54 -21.21 -18.10
C GLU A 644 -25.46 -22.32 -17.57
N LEU A 645 -25.39 -22.56 -16.25
CA LEU A 645 -25.98 -23.76 -15.63
C LEU A 645 -27.45 -23.59 -15.26
N VAL A 646 -27.87 -22.38 -14.90
CA VAL A 646 -29.24 -22.12 -14.44
C VAL A 646 -30.13 -21.66 -15.59
N TYR A 647 -29.57 -20.80 -16.45
CA TYR A 647 -30.35 -20.23 -17.57
C TYR A 647 -30.08 -20.88 -18.92
N GLY A 648 -29.08 -21.76 -19.01
CA GLY A 648 -28.75 -22.48 -20.25
C GLY A 648 -28.14 -21.56 -21.34
N CYS A 649 -27.56 -20.43 -20.95
CA CYS A 649 -26.94 -19.52 -21.90
C CYS A 649 -25.62 -20.09 -22.44
N GLU A 650 -25.40 -19.92 -23.74
CA GLU A 650 -24.11 -20.21 -24.35
C GLU A 650 -23.12 -19.10 -24.01
N VAL A 651 -22.00 -19.46 -23.33
CA VAL A 651 -20.93 -18.52 -22.93
C VAL A 651 -19.65 -18.82 -23.71
N LYS A 652 -19.20 -17.85 -24.50
CA LYS A 652 -17.93 -17.94 -25.23
C LYS A 652 -16.81 -17.53 -24.29
N ARG A 653 -15.90 -18.45 -23.98
CA ARG A 653 -14.75 -18.18 -23.09
C ARG A 653 -13.48 -17.98 -23.89
N ARG A 654 -12.75 -16.92 -23.56
CA ARG A 654 -11.45 -16.61 -24.12
C ARG A 654 -10.45 -16.30 -23.01
N MET A 655 -9.20 -16.65 -23.25
CA MET A 655 -8.07 -16.25 -22.41
C MET A 655 -7.16 -15.35 -23.22
N PHE A 656 -6.90 -14.18 -22.73
CA PHE A 656 -5.87 -13.30 -23.27
C PHE A 656 -4.57 -13.66 -22.58
N THR A 657 -3.65 -14.28 -23.32
CA THR A 657 -2.32 -14.59 -22.84
C THR A 657 -1.34 -13.59 -23.43
N LEU A 658 -0.58 -12.92 -22.59
CA LEU A 658 0.61 -12.21 -23.05
C LEU A 658 1.63 -13.27 -23.45
N SER A 659 1.81 -13.50 -24.77
CA SER A 659 2.96 -14.28 -25.21
C SER A 659 4.21 -13.47 -24.89
N SER A 660 4.92 -13.88 -23.83
CA SER A 660 6.33 -13.50 -23.75
C SER A 660 7.00 -14.18 -24.94
N THR A 661 7.33 -13.44 -25.98
CA THR A 661 8.38 -13.89 -26.86
C THR A 661 9.56 -14.17 -25.95
N THR A 662 9.94 -15.43 -25.82
CA THR A 662 11.21 -15.81 -25.22
C THR A 662 12.28 -15.13 -26.07
N VAL A 663 12.68 -13.94 -25.66
CA VAL A 663 13.88 -13.32 -26.19
C VAL A 663 14.99 -14.28 -25.76
N GLU A 664 15.64 -14.93 -26.72
CA GLU A 664 16.82 -15.71 -26.40
C GLU A 664 17.75 -14.83 -25.55
N PRO A 665 18.26 -15.35 -24.44
CA PRO A 665 19.10 -14.55 -23.55
C PRO A 665 20.31 -14.07 -24.32
N ILE A 666 20.42 -12.77 -24.55
CA ILE A 666 21.57 -12.16 -25.16
C ILE A 666 22.73 -12.29 -24.17
N THR A 667 23.70 -13.12 -24.46
CA THR A 667 24.94 -13.18 -23.69
C THR A 667 25.75 -11.92 -23.98
N ILE A 668 25.94 -11.09 -22.96
CA ILE A 668 26.72 -9.86 -23.06
C ILE A 668 28.20 -10.24 -22.86
N ALA A 669 29.03 -9.93 -23.87
CA ALA A 669 30.46 -10.09 -23.83
C ALA A 669 31.13 -8.77 -24.25
N VAL A 670 31.95 -8.18 -23.39
CA VAL A 670 32.67 -6.94 -23.65
C VAL A 670 34.12 -7.26 -24.02
N PRO A 671 34.57 -7.01 -25.27
CA PRO A 671 35.93 -7.27 -25.67
C PRO A 671 36.93 -6.35 -24.97
N LYS A 672 38.10 -6.89 -24.60
CA LYS A 672 39.16 -6.13 -23.96
C LYS A 672 39.90 -5.30 -25.04
N ARG A 673 39.37 -4.08 -25.30
CA ARG A 673 39.93 -3.10 -26.23
C ARG A 673 40.73 -2.01 -25.51
N ASP A 674 41.33 -1.08 -26.27
CA ASP A 674 42.25 -0.06 -25.87
C ASP A 674 42.07 0.55 -24.46
N TYR A 675 40.85 0.96 -24.14
CA TYR A 675 40.55 1.53 -22.82
C TYR A 675 40.66 0.48 -21.71
N ALA A 676 40.01 -0.66 -21.90
CA ALA A 676 40.01 -1.72 -20.90
C ALA A 676 41.42 -2.30 -20.66
N LEU A 677 42.22 -2.45 -21.73
CA LEU A 677 43.60 -2.89 -21.62
C LEU A 677 44.48 -1.87 -20.88
N LYS A 678 44.31 -0.57 -21.14
CA LYS A 678 45.00 0.50 -20.39
C LYS A 678 44.64 0.43 -18.91
N GLN A 679 43.37 0.25 -18.58
CA GLN A 679 42.95 0.11 -17.19
C GLN A 679 43.52 -1.14 -16.52
N LEU A 680 43.53 -2.29 -17.20
CA LEU A 680 44.15 -3.52 -16.70
C LEU A 680 45.65 -3.35 -16.45
N GLN A 681 46.36 -2.62 -17.33
CA GLN A 681 47.79 -2.33 -17.13
C GLN A 681 48.08 -1.60 -15.84
N THR A 682 47.14 -0.82 -15.32
CA THR A 682 47.33 -0.08 -14.04
C THR A 682 47.49 -0.99 -12.84
N PHE A 683 47.10 -2.25 -12.91
CA PHE A 683 47.28 -3.26 -11.87
C PHE A 683 48.65 -3.95 -11.94
N ILE A 684 49.37 -3.86 -13.08
CA ILE A 684 50.64 -4.51 -13.27
C ILE A 684 51.74 -3.78 -12.54
N THR A 685 52.57 -4.51 -11.80
CA THR A 685 53.70 -3.97 -11.04
C THR A 685 54.66 -3.19 -11.96
N GLY A 686 54.99 -1.96 -11.58
CA GLY A 686 55.84 -1.07 -12.35
C GLY A 686 55.16 -0.35 -13.53
N LYS A 687 53.88 -0.62 -13.84
CA LYS A 687 53.11 0.07 -14.89
C LYS A 687 51.99 0.94 -14.31
N GLY A 688 51.55 0.70 -13.11
CA GLY A 688 50.53 1.48 -12.42
C GLY A 688 50.50 1.24 -10.91
N SER A 689 49.66 2.00 -10.22
CA SER A 689 49.54 2.00 -8.75
C SER A 689 48.28 1.31 -8.22
N ARG A 690 47.44 0.82 -9.10
CA ARG A 690 46.23 0.10 -8.65
C ARG A 690 46.58 -1.31 -8.18
N THR A 691 45.79 -1.82 -7.23
CA THR A 691 46.02 -3.13 -6.63
C THR A 691 44.81 -4.03 -6.84
N LEU A 692 45.01 -5.32 -6.96
CA LEU A 692 44.00 -6.35 -6.84
C LEU A 692 43.94 -6.78 -5.36
N SER A 693 42.78 -7.14 -4.91
CA SER A 693 42.56 -7.79 -3.62
C SER A 693 41.93 -9.19 -3.84
N ALA A 694 41.92 -10.02 -2.83
CA ALA A 694 41.28 -11.32 -2.88
C ALA A 694 39.80 -11.22 -3.33
N SER A 695 39.08 -10.22 -2.80
CA SER A 695 37.70 -9.97 -3.21
C SER A 695 37.55 -9.57 -4.67
N THR A 696 38.50 -8.77 -5.19
CA THR A 696 38.52 -8.34 -6.59
C THR A 696 38.78 -9.53 -7.53
N ILE A 697 39.69 -10.42 -7.15
CA ILE A 697 39.97 -11.64 -7.91
C ILE A 697 38.74 -12.56 -7.92
N LYS A 698 38.10 -12.78 -6.75
CA LYS A 698 36.87 -13.58 -6.67
C LYS A 698 35.73 -12.98 -7.47
N GLU A 699 35.65 -11.65 -7.54
CA GLU A 699 34.65 -10.94 -8.38
C GLU A 699 34.82 -11.32 -9.87
N TYR A 700 36.07 -11.37 -10.35
CA TYR A 700 36.38 -11.81 -11.71
C TYR A 700 36.02 -13.28 -11.95
N VAL A 701 36.43 -14.15 -11.03
CA VAL A 701 36.12 -15.60 -11.10
C VAL A 701 34.59 -15.83 -11.13
N ASN A 702 33.83 -15.13 -10.33
CA ASN A 702 32.37 -15.27 -10.28
C ASN A 702 31.68 -14.73 -11.52
N CYS A 703 32.10 -13.57 -12.03
CA CYS A 703 31.58 -12.95 -13.23
C CYS A 703 32.56 -11.92 -13.83
N PRO A 704 33.25 -12.24 -14.91
CA PRO A 704 34.16 -11.29 -15.57
C PRO A 704 33.51 -9.96 -15.92
N LEU A 705 32.22 -9.95 -16.30
CA LEU A 705 31.49 -8.74 -16.65
C LEU A 705 31.24 -7.87 -15.42
N MET A 706 30.98 -8.45 -14.23
CA MET A 706 30.84 -7.70 -12.98
C MET A 706 32.15 -7.00 -12.60
N PHE A 707 33.29 -7.69 -12.76
CA PHE A 707 34.62 -7.08 -12.60
C PHE A 707 34.80 -5.90 -13.55
N TYR A 708 34.41 -6.05 -14.84
CA TYR A 708 34.49 -4.97 -15.82
C TYR A 708 33.70 -3.72 -15.36
N PHE A 709 32.43 -3.88 -14.99
CA PHE A 709 31.63 -2.75 -14.54
C PHE A 709 32.20 -2.11 -13.29
N ASN A 710 32.61 -2.91 -12.30
CA ASN A 710 33.08 -2.39 -11.02
C ASN A 710 34.51 -1.81 -11.09
N LYS A 711 35.43 -2.52 -11.73
CA LYS A 711 36.85 -2.18 -11.62
C LYS A 711 37.40 -1.46 -12.86
N ILE A 712 36.87 -1.70 -14.07
CA ILE A 712 37.31 -1.05 -15.29
C ILE A 712 36.49 0.23 -15.51
N GLU A 713 35.14 0.13 -15.58
CA GLU A 713 34.27 1.27 -15.81
C GLU A 713 34.00 2.07 -14.54
N ARG A 714 34.23 1.50 -13.36
CA ARG A 714 33.99 2.12 -12.06
C ARG A 714 32.54 2.60 -11.88
N LEU A 715 31.59 1.85 -12.42
CA LEU A 715 30.18 2.13 -12.22
C LEU A 715 29.84 1.90 -10.74
N ARG A 716 29.46 2.98 -10.07
CA ARG A 716 28.90 2.88 -8.73
C ARG A 716 27.39 2.74 -8.88
N ALA A 717 26.80 1.67 -8.33
CA ALA A 717 25.40 1.70 -8.03
C ALA A 717 25.17 2.91 -7.11
N SER A 718 24.09 3.66 -7.30
CA SER A 718 23.65 4.58 -6.26
C SER A 718 23.55 3.70 -5.01
N ASP A 719 24.29 4.05 -3.97
CA ASP A 719 24.07 3.45 -2.66
C ASP A 719 22.63 3.82 -2.32
N ASP A 720 21.70 2.91 -2.63
CA ASP A 720 20.40 2.93 -2.01
C ASP A 720 20.71 2.76 -0.54
N ASP A 721 20.59 3.88 0.19
CA ASP A 721 20.77 3.92 1.64
C ASP A 721 19.94 2.79 2.22
N ALA A 722 20.61 1.72 2.64
CA ALA A 722 19.93 0.62 3.28
C ALA A 722 19.24 1.19 4.53
N ASP A 723 17.94 1.01 4.65
CA ASP A 723 17.17 1.48 5.79
C ASP A 723 17.61 0.78 7.09
N PHE A 724 18.31 -0.34 6.96
CA PHE A 724 18.87 -1.16 8.05
C PHE A 724 20.39 -1.20 7.97
N MET A 725 21.03 -1.58 9.10
CA MET A 725 22.46 -1.81 9.10
C MET A 725 22.82 -2.88 8.06
N ASP A 726 23.64 -2.50 7.06
CA ASP A 726 24.11 -3.45 6.07
C ASP A 726 25.08 -4.47 6.66
N ALA A 727 25.17 -5.63 6.03
CA ALA A 727 26.01 -6.74 6.50
C ALA A 727 27.50 -6.37 6.51
N SER A 728 27.94 -5.40 5.68
CA SER A 728 29.33 -4.94 5.64
C SER A 728 29.66 -4.11 6.86
N THR A 729 28.81 -3.11 7.17
CA THR A 729 28.94 -2.27 8.38
C THR A 729 28.88 -3.11 9.66
N PHE A 730 27.95 -4.08 9.70
CA PHE A 730 27.88 -5.04 10.81
C PHE A 730 29.20 -5.81 10.99
N GLY A 731 29.73 -6.37 9.90
CA GLY A 731 31.01 -7.09 9.90
C GLY A 731 32.17 -6.20 10.37
N THR A 732 32.25 -4.98 9.85
CA THR A 732 33.30 -4.02 10.22
C THR A 732 33.28 -3.70 11.72
N ILE A 733 32.10 -3.47 12.32
CA ILE A 733 32.00 -3.20 13.76
C ILE A 733 32.44 -4.41 14.60
N VAL A 734 32.12 -5.63 14.15
CA VAL A 734 32.58 -6.85 14.85
C VAL A 734 34.12 -6.98 14.79
N HIS A 735 34.73 -6.75 13.62
CA HIS A 735 36.19 -6.76 13.43
C HIS A 735 36.86 -5.70 14.30
N ASP A 736 36.36 -4.46 14.25
CA ASP A 736 36.91 -3.37 15.05
C ASP A 736 36.76 -3.62 16.56
N THR A 737 35.68 -4.26 17.00
CA THR A 737 35.48 -4.65 18.39
C THR A 737 36.55 -5.66 18.84
N LEU A 738 36.88 -6.65 18.03
CA LEU A 738 37.91 -7.65 18.30
C LEU A 738 39.33 -7.03 18.25
N GLN A 739 39.57 -6.13 17.27
CA GLN A 739 40.82 -5.39 17.15
C GLN A 739 41.14 -4.58 18.42
N HIS A 740 40.13 -3.95 19.06
CA HIS A 740 40.34 -3.20 20.31
C HIS A 740 40.93 -4.02 21.46
N LEU A 741 40.71 -5.33 21.45
CA LEU A 741 41.32 -6.24 22.42
C LEU A 741 42.71 -6.72 21.96
N TYR A 742 42.77 -7.30 20.76
CA TYR A 742 43.95 -8.01 20.30
C TYR A 742 45.09 -7.07 19.92
N TYR A 743 44.76 -5.91 19.34
CA TYR A 743 45.77 -4.99 18.85
C TYR A 743 45.23 -3.56 18.87
N PRO A 744 45.21 -2.92 20.05
CA PRO A 744 44.65 -1.57 20.21
C PRO A 744 45.54 -0.51 19.50
N SER A 745 45.41 -0.45 18.20
CA SER A 745 46.09 0.52 17.31
C SER A 745 45.04 1.21 16.40
N VAL A 746 45.45 2.25 15.71
CA VAL A 746 44.63 2.87 14.69
C VAL A 746 44.58 1.91 13.46
N ARG A 747 43.42 1.63 12.94
CA ARG A 747 43.20 0.71 11.82
C ARG A 747 44.09 1.09 10.61
N GLY A 748 44.77 0.09 10.02
CA GLY A 748 45.69 0.28 8.88
C GLY A 748 47.09 0.72 9.23
N GLN A 749 47.44 0.90 10.53
CA GLN A 749 48.79 1.21 10.96
C GLN A 749 49.44 0.02 11.66
N ALA A 750 50.56 -0.47 11.12
CA ALA A 750 51.32 -1.53 11.77
C ALA A 750 51.88 -1.06 13.14
N ARG A 751 51.80 -1.90 14.15
CA ARG A 751 52.38 -1.68 15.45
C ARG A 751 53.76 -2.30 15.46
N GLU A 752 54.74 -1.65 16.14
CA GLU A 752 56.06 -2.25 16.34
C GLU A 752 56.00 -3.29 17.47
N GLY A 753 56.38 -4.53 17.14
CA GLY A 753 56.55 -5.66 18.07
C GLY A 753 55.32 -6.50 18.35
N ASP A 754 55.55 -7.73 18.75
CA ASP A 754 54.48 -8.69 19.08
C ASP A 754 53.74 -8.30 20.36
N HIS A 755 52.42 -8.50 20.33
CA HIS A 755 51.55 -8.26 21.47
C HIS A 755 51.03 -9.55 22.07
N ARG A 756 51.26 -9.77 23.35
CA ARG A 756 50.85 -10.99 24.04
C ARG A 756 49.49 -10.82 24.74
N VAL A 757 48.54 -11.68 24.44
CA VAL A 757 47.18 -11.65 24.98
C VAL A 757 46.90 -12.96 25.75
N THR A 758 46.60 -12.83 27.03
CA THR A 758 46.31 -13.96 27.92
C THR A 758 44.78 -14.20 28.05
N CYS A 759 44.39 -15.40 28.52
CA CYS A 759 43.02 -15.66 28.92
C CYS A 759 42.49 -14.65 29.94
N GLY A 760 43.36 -14.14 30.82
CA GLY A 760 42.99 -13.13 31.81
C GLY A 760 42.64 -11.78 31.16
N ASP A 761 43.35 -11.39 30.11
CA ASP A 761 43.09 -10.15 29.38
C ASP A 761 41.77 -10.24 28.60
N ILE A 762 41.50 -11.38 27.95
CA ILE A 762 40.24 -11.63 27.26
C ILE A 762 39.07 -11.53 28.24
N ARG A 763 39.12 -12.24 29.36
CA ARG A 763 38.06 -12.23 30.37
C ARG A 763 37.84 -10.83 30.98
N ARG A 764 38.92 -10.07 31.23
CA ARG A 764 38.82 -8.69 31.69
C ARG A 764 38.15 -7.78 30.66
N PHE A 765 38.51 -7.92 29.39
CA PHE A 765 37.88 -7.15 28.31
C PHE A 765 36.40 -7.44 28.22
N ILE A 766 35.99 -8.74 28.23
CA ILE A 766 34.57 -9.13 28.19
C ILE A 766 33.81 -8.49 29.35
N LYS A 767 34.40 -8.47 30.57
CA LYS A 767 33.72 -7.97 31.75
C LYS A 767 33.63 -6.46 31.79
N ASP A 768 34.71 -5.77 31.46
CA ASP A 768 34.92 -4.34 31.83
C ASP A 768 34.79 -3.38 30.62
N LYS A 769 34.98 -3.86 29.38
CA LYS A 769 35.12 -2.97 28.21
C LYS A 769 34.26 -3.30 27.02
N LEU A 770 33.85 -4.56 26.83
CA LEU A 770 33.18 -5.04 25.61
C LEU A 770 31.95 -4.21 25.27
N ASP A 771 31.06 -3.98 26.22
CA ASP A 771 29.83 -3.23 25.99
C ASP A 771 30.09 -1.77 25.60
N THR A 772 31.01 -1.13 26.33
CA THR A 772 31.37 0.28 26.04
C THR A 772 32.03 0.45 24.66
N VAL A 773 32.87 -0.51 24.25
CA VAL A 773 33.49 -0.49 22.92
C VAL A 773 32.45 -0.68 21.83
N ILE A 774 31.53 -1.63 21.99
CA ILE A 774 30.46 -1.85 21.02
C ILE A 774 29.53 -0.65 20.89
N GLU A 775 29.13 -0.06 22.03
CA GLU A 775 28.30 1.16 22.01
C GLU A 775 28.99 2.32 21.31
N ALA A 776 30.28 2.52 21.55
CA ALA A 776 31.05 3.57 20.90
C ALA A 776 31.14 3.35 19.38
N LEU A 777 31.48 2.12 18.95
CA LEU A 777 31.60 1.79 17.52
C LEU A 777 30.24 1.85 16.79
N VAL A 778 29.16 1.39 17.41
CA VAL A 778 27.80 1.51 16.83
C VAL A 778 27.40 2.98 16.68
N ASN A 779 27.67 3.80 17.69
CA ASN A 779 27.42 5.25 17.61
C ASN A 779 28.26 5.93 16.51
N GLU A 780 29.53 5.56 16.37
CA GLU A 780 30.43 6.16 15.39
C GLU A 780 30.11 5.70 13.95
N GLN A 781 29.99 4.40 13.72
CA GLN A 781 29.96 3.82 12.38
C GLN A 781 28.54 3.63 11.81
N TYR A 782 27.57 3.34 12.68
CA TYR A 782 26.18 3.15 12.24
C TYR A 782 25.37 4.42 12.42
N LEU A 783 25.36 5.02 13.61
CA LEU A 783 24.64 6.26 13.87
C LEU A 783 25.40 7.53 13.44
N ARG A 784 26.64 7.39 12.97
CA ARG A 784 27.54 8.47 12.48
C ARG A 784 27.58 9.69 13.42
N GLY A 785 27.63 9.41 14.73
CA GLY A 785 27.70 10.44 15.76
C GLY A 785 26.36 11.15 16.07
N SER A 786 25.27 10.77 15.45
CA SER A 786 23.94 11.36 15.71
C SER A 786 23.26 10.81 16.99
N GLY A 787 23.83 9.76 17.60
CA GLY A 787 23.33 9.17 18.84
C GLY A 787 23.93 9.88 20.07
N SER A 788 23.08 10.46 20.92
CA SER A 788 23.48 10.99 22.21
C SER A 788 22.79 10.18 23.33
N GLY A 789 23.54 9.33 24.00
CA GLY A 789 23.02 8.50 25.10
C GLY A 789 23.02 7.00 24.83
N SER A 790 22.25 6.24 25.60
CA SER A 790 22.12 4.80 25.43
C SER A 790 21.49 4.44 24.07
N LEU A 791 21.98 3.36 23.45
CA LEU A 791 21.43 2.85 22.19
C LEU A 791 19.97 2.45 22.38
N VAL A 792 19.10 2.86 21.43
CA VAL A 792 17.66 2.56 21.45
C VAL A 792 17.20 1.97 20.11
N GLY A 793 16.08 1.27 20.11
CA GLY A 793 15.49 0.72 18.90
C GLY A 793 16.41 -0.30 18.22
N GLU A 794 16.57 -0.20 16.91
CA GLU A 794 17.37 -1.13 16.10
C GLU A 794 18.84 -1.15 16.51
N ALA A 795 19.43 0.00 16.82
CA ALA A 795 20.83 0.08 17.27
C ALA A 795 21.08 -0.75 18.53
N ALA A 796 20.12 -0.81 19.46
CA ALA A 796 20.21 -1.66 20.65
C ALA A 796 20.15 -3.17 20.28
N ILE A 797 19.28 -3.56 19.34
CA ILE A 797 19.18 -4.95 18.87
C ILE A 797 20.47 -5.37 18.16
N VAL A 798 20.99 -4.51 17.32
CA VAL A 798 22.23 -4.74 16.57
C VAL A 798 23.42 -4.86 17.53
N SER A 799 23.53 -4.01 18.55
CA SER A 799 24.62 -4.08 19.55
C SER A 799 24.62 -5.43 20.29
N VAL A 800 23.44 -5.98 20.60
CA VAL A 800 23.31 -7.33 21.20
C VAL A 800 23.79 -8.42 20.24
N ALA A 801 23.46 -8.30 18.95
CA ALA A 801 23.93 -9.24 17.94
C ALA A 801 25.46 -9.17 17.78
N ILE A 802 26.05 -7.98 17.67
CA ILE A 802 27.49 -7.75 17.61
C ILE A 802 28.18 -8.38 18.84
N LYS A 803 27.64 -8.12 20.03
CA LYS A 803 28.15 -8.71 21.27
C LYS A 803 28.16 -10.25 21.22
N ARG A 804 27.10 -10.85 20.69
CA ARG A 804 27.02 -12.31 20.55
C ARG A 804 28.14 -12.85 19.64
N TYR A 805 28.39 -12.20 18.50
CA TYR A 805 29.45 -12.61 17.57
C TYR A 805 30.86 -12.40 18.16
N ALA A 806 31.11 -11.26 18.80
CA ALA A 806 32.38 -10.99 19.46
C ALA A 806 32.64 -12.03 20.60
N LEU A 807 31.64 -12.33 21.44
CA LEU A 807 31.75 -13.33 22.48
C LEU A 807 32.02 -14.73 21.93
N ALA A 808 31.48 -15.09 20.73
CA ALA A 808 31.74 -16.38 20.11
C ALA A 808 33.24 -16.56 19.80
N ALA A 809 33.90 -15.55 19.19
CA ALA A 809 35.34 -15.53 18.93
C ALA A 809 36.16 -15.56 20.22
N LEU A 810 35.85 -14.67 21.18
CA LEU A 810 36.58 -14.55 22.44
C LEU A 810 36.51 -15.82 23.30
N ASN A 811 35.35 -16.46 23.39
CA ASN A 811 35.18 -17.73 24.13
C ASN A 811 35.90 -18.87 23.44
N HIS A 812 35.96 -18.90 22.10
CA HIS A 812 36.71 -19.88 21.35
C HIS A 812 38.22 -19.77 21.70
N ASP A 813 38.78 -18.55 21.70
CA ASP A 813 40.18 -18.33 22.05
C ASP A 813 40.47 -18.65 23.51
N ILE A 814 39.56 -18.39 24.46
CA ILE A 814 39.66 -18.81 25.84
C ILE A 814 39.74 -20.36 25.91
N ALA A 815 38.85 -21.06 25.18
CA ALA A 815 38.83 -22.52 25.16
C ALA A 815 40.12 -23.09 24.56
N LEU A 816 40.62 -22.51 23.48
CA LEU A 816 41.85 -22.87 22.79
C LEU A 816 43.06 -22.73 23.78
N LEU A 817 43.18 -21.57 24.42
CA LEU A 817 44.24 -21.29 25.36
C LEU A 817 44.15 -22.12 26.66
N SER A 818 42.96 -22.50 27.09
CA SER A 818 42.78 -23.29 28.30
C SER A 818 43.38 -24.70 28.19
N ASN A 819 43.62 -25.19 27.01
CA ASN A 819 44.19 -26.51 26.72
C ASN A 819 45.72 -26.49 26.50
N ILE A 820 46.38 -25.36 26.66
CA ILE A 820 47.79 -25.17 26.35
C ILE A 820 48.56 -24.57 27.56
N ASP A 821 49.73 -25.09 27.87
CA ASP A 821 50.49 -24.73 29.06
C ASP A 821 50.90 -23.26 29.22
N SER A 822 51.06 -22.51 28.09
CA SER A 822 51.51 -21.07 28.16
C SER A 822 50.41 -20.05 28.25
N ASN A 823 49.12 -20.45 28.03
CA ASN A 823 47.90 -19.64 28.23
C ASN A 823 47.91 -18.20 27.61
N ALA A 824 48.64 -18.02 26.53
CA ALA A 824 48.68 -16.71 25.81
C ALA A 824 48.82 -16.85 24.27
N LEU A 825 48.16 -16.01 23.52
CA LEU A 825 48.40 -15.78 22.09
C LEU A 825 49.47 -14.70 21.92
N THR A 826 50.34 -14.86 20.92
CA THR A 826 51.23 -13.78 20.48
C THR A 826 50.66 -13.20 19.20
N ILE A 827 50.09 -12.02 19.26
CA ILE A 827 49.52 -11.30 18.11
C ILE A 827 50.68 -10.65 17.36
N VAL A 828 50.85 -11.04 16.11
CA VAL A 828 51.89 -10.52 15.21
C VAL A 828 51.40 -9.24 14.55
N GLU A 829 50.22 -9.35 13.92
CA GLU A 829 49.57 -8.24 13.24
C GLU A 829 48.05 -8.38 13.30
N CYS A 830 47.32 -7.24 13.18
CA CYS A 830 45.87 -7.23 13.18
C CYS A 830 45.37 -6.05 12.34
N GLU A 831 44.55 -6.33 11.30
CA GLU A 831 43.94 -5.31 10.43
C GLU A 831 44.99 -4.33 9.81
N CYS A 832 46.18 -4.82 9.49
CA CYS A 832 47.24 -4.03 8.84
C CYS A 832 47.17 -4.18 7.31
N GLU A 833 47.29 -3.07 6.61
CA GLU A 833 47.27 -3.04 5.15
C GLU A 833 48.68 -3.22 4.59
N HIS A 834 48.83 -4.20 3.72
CA HIS A 834 50.08 -4.52 3.00
C HIS A 834 49.87 -4.57 1.48
N THR A 835 50.87 -4.13 0.75
CA THR A 835 50.89 -4.23 -0.71
C THR A 835 52.15 -4.96 -1.17
N VAL A 836 51.95 -6.06 -1.88
CA VAL A 836 53.05 -6.91 -2.40
C VAL A 836 52.86 -7.09 -3.89
N SER A 837 53.94 -7.51 -4.55
CA SER A 837 53.88 -7.90 -5.97
C SER A 837 53.78 -9.42 -6.06
N LEU A 838 52.55 -9.92 -6.41
CA LEU A 838 52.36 -11.34 -6.69
C LEU A 838 52.59 -11.66 -8.17
N SER A 839 53.05 -12.89 -8.43
CA SER A 839 53.28 -13.38 -9.78
C SER A 839 52.43 -14.61 -10.05
N TYR A 840 51.45 -14.51 -10.95
CA TYR A 840 50.65 -15.61 -11.42
C TYR A 840 50.40 -15.47 -12.93
N GLY A 841 50.34 -16.58 -13.64
CA GLY A 841 50.06 -16.62 -15.09
C GLY A 841 51.06 -15.80 -15.92
N GLY A 842 52.30 -15.69 -15.47
CA GLY A 842 53.34 -14.89 -16.10
C GLY A 842 53.18 -13.36 -15.96
N VAL A 843 52.27 -12.89 -15.12
CA VAL A 843 51.98 -11.48 -14.88
C VAL A 843 52.33 -11.13 -13.43
N ASN A 844 53.16 -10.08 -13.25
CA ASN A 844 53.42 -9.48 -11.94
C ASN A 844 52.42 -8.36 -11.69
N PHE A 845 51.62 -8.47 -10.66
CA PHE A 845 50.65 -7.44 -10.33
C PHE A 845 50.70 -7.01 -8.87
N ASN A 846 50.21 -5.81 -8.61
CA ASN A 846 50.13 -5.28 -7.23
C ASN A 846 48.96 -5.92 -6.53
N PHE A 847 49.18 -6.55 -5.38
CA PHE A 847 48.17 -7.17 -4.55
C PHE A 847 48.14 -6.54 -3.17
N THR A 848 46.96 -6.09 -2.77
CA THR A 848 46.73 -5.57 -1.40
C THR A 848 45.99 -6.59 -0.56
N TYR A 849 46.48 -6.83 0.65
CA TYR A 849 45.80 -7.66 1.62
C TYR A 849 45.74 -6.99 3.00
N ILE A 850 44.69 -7.29 3.74
CA ILE A 850 44.49 -6.91 5.13
C ILE A 850 44.04 -8.20 5.83
N ALA A 851 44.91 -8.75 6.68
CA ALA A 851 44.57 -9.91 7.48
C ALA A 851 43.88 -9.45 8.77
N ASP A 852 42.73 -10.05 9.08
CA ASP A 852 41.98 -9.69 10.30
C ASP A 852 42.83 -9.91 11.54
N ARG A 853 43.55 -11.05 11.59
CA ARG A 853 44.51 -11.34 12.64
C ARG A 853 45.61 -12.30 12.15
N ILE A 854 46.84 -11.97 12.42
CA ILE A 854 47.99 -12.87 12.31
C ILE A 854 48.50 -13.14 13.72
N ASP A 855 48.48 -14.39 14.17
CA ASP A 855 48.92 -14.74 15.50
C ASP A 855 49.77 -16.01 15.54
N ARG A 856 50.43 -16.19 16.66
CA ARG A 856 51.23 -17.39 16.94
C ARG A 856 50.71 -18.05 18.19
N LEU A 857 50.36 -19.32 18.04
CA LEU A 857 49.95 -20.15 19.19
C LEU A 857 51.15 -20.41 20.15
N PRO A 858 50.88 -20.82 21.37
CA PRO A 858 51.94 -21.15 22.34
C PRO A 858 52.90 -22.25 21.91
N ASP A 859 52.50 -23.14 21.04
CA ASP A 859 53.31 -24.19 20.44
C ASP A 859 54.19 -23.72 19.26
N GLY A 860 54.09 -22.43 18.94
CA GLY A 860 54.84 -21.79 17.83
C GLY A 860 54.08 -21.77 16.47
N THR A 861 52.95 -22.41 16.33
CA THR A 861 52.18 -22.46 15.10
C THR A 861 51.72 -21.05 14.67
N LEU A 862 52.12 -20.60 13.47
CA LEU A 862 51.68 -19.34 12.88
C LEU A 862 50.32 -19.53 12.22
N ARG A 863 49.36 -18.62 12.53
CA ARG A 863 48.04 -18.65 11.92
C ARG A 863 47.73 -17.32 11.26
N ILE A 864 46.99 -17.40 10.14
CA ILE A 864 46.27 -16.28 9.56
C ILE A 864 44.79 -16.54 9.77
N VAL A 865 44.15 -15.67 10.58
CA VAL A 865 42.75 -15.82 10.99
C VAL A 865 41.90 -14.77 10.29
N ASP A 866 40.75 -15.19 9.76
CA ASP A 866 39.78 -14.37 9.11
C ASP A 866 38.41 -14.55 9.76
N TYR A 867 37.76 -13.43 10.14
CA TYR A 867 36.48 -13.43 10.81
C TYR A 867 35.33 -13.35 9.81
N LYS A 868 34.40 -14.29 9.84
CA LYS A 868 33.23 -14.30 8.97
C LYS A 868 31.92 -14.25 9.77
N THR A 869 31.18 -13.19 9.56
CA THR A 869 29.83 -12.99 10.11
C THR A 869 28.75 -13.61 9.21
N GLY A 870 29.08 -13.89 7.95
CA GLY A 870 28.21 -14.43 6.91
C GLY A 870 28.06 -15.97 6.94
N ALA A 871 27.49 -16.50 5.86
CA ALA A 871 27.25 -17.94 5.65
C ALA A 871 28.38 -18.60 4.83
N ASP A 872 29.64 -18.19 5.05
CA ASP A 872 30.78 -18.78 4.38
C ASP A 872 30.97 -20.24 4.82
N ASP A 873 31.35 -21.10 3.90
CA ASP A 873 31.71 -22.48 4.19
C ASP A 873 33.20 -22.60 4.52
N THR A 874 33.50 -23.56 5.37
CA THR A 874 34.86 -23.80 5.87
C THR A 874 35.44 -25.14 5.38
N SER A 875 34.64 -25.98 4.72
CA SER A 875 34.99 -27.31 4.27
C SER A 875 34.98 -27.42 2.74
N PHE A 876 36.01 -28.04 2.18
CA PHE A 876 36.14 -28.28 0.75
C PHE A 876 36.93 -29.57 0.46
N ASP A 877 36.73 -30.18 -0.69
CA ASP A 877 37.35 -31.45 -1.06
C ASP A 877 38.42 -31.31 -2.16
N THR A 878 38.31 -30.31 -3.02
CA THR A 878 39.24 -30.01 -4.11
C THR A 878 39.62 -28.56 -4.15
N VAL A 879 40.75 -28.22 -4.72
CA VAL A 879 41.18 -26.83 -4.95
C VAL A 879 40.27 -26.13 -5.94
N ASP A 880 39.70 -26.84 -6.91
CA ASP A 880 38.72 -26.28 -7.87
C ASP A 880 37.46 -25.74 -7.18
N ASP A 881 37.07 -26.30 -6.04
CA ASP A 881 35.92 -25.79 -5.28
C ASP A 881 36.10 -24.33 -4.84
N LEU A 882 37.33 -23.89 -4.60
CA LEU A 882 37.66 -22.52 -4.21
C LEU A 882 37.39 -21.51 -5.36
N PHE A 883 37.42 -21.97 -6.58
CA PHE A 883 37.19 -21.19 -7.80
C PHE A 883 35.77 -21.34 -8.34
N ALA A 884 34.99 -22.26 -7.78
CA ALA A 884 33.59 -22.44 -8.18
C ALA A 884 32.74 -21.20 -7.87
N VAL A 885 31.71 -20.97 -8.67
CA VAL A 885 30.72 -19.92 -8.45
C VAL A 885 29.91 -20.26 -7.19
N PRO A 886 29.73 -19.31 -6.24
CA PRO A 886 29.00 -19.57 -5.01
C PRO A 886 27.55 -20.02 -5.27
N THR A 887 27.14 -21.09 -4.63
CA THR A 887 25.74 -21.55 -4.57
C THR A 887 25.21 -21.48 -3.15
N LYS A 888 23.89 -21.68 -2.95
CA LYS A 888 23.30 -21.70 -1.63
C LYS A 888 23.87 -22.87 -0.80
N GLY A 889 24.68 -22.56 0.22
CA GLY A 889 25.34 -23.54 1.08
C GLY A 889 26.71 -24.00 0.57
N HIS A 890 27.28 -23.32 -0.44
CA HIS A 890 28.64 -23.60 -0.89
C HIS A 890 29.34 -22.30 -1.34
N ASN A 891 29.88 -21.57 -0.35
CA ASN A 891 30.60 -20.32 -0.54
C ASN A 891 31.98 -20.38 0.14
N LEU A 892 33.01 -20.61 -0.62
CA LEU A 892 34.40 -20.79 -0.17
C LEU A 892 35.26 -19.54 -0.35
N LYS A 893 34.63 -18.35 -0.48
CA LYS A 893 35.33 -17.09 -0.67
C LYS A 893 36.39 -16.83 0.42
N GLY A 894 36.07 -17.14 1.67
CA GLY A 894 36.96 -16.94 2.81
C GLY A 894 38.25 -17.79 2.71
N ILE A 895 38.14 -19.03 2.24
CA ILE A 895 39.33 -19.92 2.10
C ILE A 895 40.21 -19.44 0.96
N LEU A 896 39.66 -19.10 -0.20
CA LEU A 896 40.44 -18.52 -1.32
C LEU A 896 41.15 -17.21 -0.84
N GLN A 897 40.49 -16.39 -0.06
CA GLN A 897 41.07 -15.18 0.54
C GLN A 897 42.29 -15.54 1.42
N LEU A 898 42.14 -16.50 2.30
CA LEU A 898 43.21 -16.95 3.21
C LEU A 898 44.38 -17.53 2.47
N MET A 899 44.18 -18.34 1.42
CA MET A 899 45.24 -18.88 0.60
C MET A 899 46.06 -17.78 -0.08
N LEU A 900 45.40 -16.74 -0.62
CA LEU A 900 46.08 -15.57 -1.18
C LEU A 900 46.85 -14.80 -0.09
N TYR A 901 46.30 -14.67 1.11
CA TYR A 901 46.97 -14.00 2.23
C TYR A 901 48.19 -14.77 2.72
N CYS A 902 48.12 -16.11 2.82
CA CYS A 902 49.28 -16.94 3.16
C CYS A 902 50.39 -16.77 2.14
N ASN A 903 50.09 -16.84 0.83
CA ASN A 903 51.09 -16.61 -0.21
C ASN A 903 51.67 -15.17 -0.20
N ALA A 904 50.86 -14.17 0.02
CA ALA A 904 51.30 -12.77 0.11
C ALA A 904 52.19 -12.51 1.34
N TYR A 905 51.81 -13.03 2.51
CA TYR A 905 52.58 -12.90 3.75
C TYR A 905 53.89 -13.65 3.66
N ALA A 906 53.92 -14.90 3.18
CA ALA A 906 55.12 -15.69 2.98
C ALA A 906 56.14 -14.99 2.05
N LEU A 907 55.66 -14.40 0.97
CA LEU A 907 56.47 -13.63 0.05
C LEU A 907 57.05 -12.36 0.67
N GLU A 908 56.22 -11.59 1.40
CA GLU A 908 56.60 -10.35 2.05
C GLU A 908 57.66 -10.58 3.14
N LYS A 909 57.43 -11.54 4.04
CA LYS A 909 58.29 -11.86 5.15
C LYS A 909 59.47 -12.75 4.73
N LYS A 910 59.50 -13.25 3.49
CA LYS A 910 60.50 -14.19 2.94
C LYS A 910 60.67 -15.41 3.84
N THR A 911 59.55 -15.98 4.26
CA THR A 911 59.52 -17.15 5.12
C THR A 911 58.90 -18.33 4.38
N ASP A 912 59.39 -19.53 4.72
CA ASP A 912 58.85 -20.82 4.27
C ASP A 912 58.28 -21.65 5.44
N GLU A 913 57.98 -20.98 6.58
CA GLU A 913 57.37 -21.61 7.71
C GLU A 913 55.94 -22.04 7.45
N PRO A 914 55.47 -23.18 8.06
CA PRO A 914 54.08 -23.58 7.97
C PRO A 914 53.14 -22.51 8.48
N ILE A 915 52.12 -22.13 7.67
CA ILE A 915 51.07 -21.19 8.01
C ILE A 915 49.74 -21.88 8.01
N MET A 916 49.05 -21.88 9.13
CA MET A 916 47.71 -22.43 9.25
C MET A 916 46.65 -21.39 8.86
N PRO A 917 45.90 -21.57 7.76
CA PRO A 917 44.75 -20.70 7.45
C PRO A 917 43.55 -21.07 8.34
N VAL A 918 42.91 -20.07 8.94
CA VAL A 918 41.79 -20.30 9.87
C VAL A 918 40.65 -19.34 9.61
N ILE A 919 39.45 -19.84 9.42
CA ILE A 919 38.22 -19.07 9.42
C ILE A 919 37.52 -19.17 10.77
N TYR A 920 37.20 -18.05 11.38
CA TYR A 920 36.29 -18.00 12.52
C TYR A 920 34.89 -17.69 11.99
N LYS A 921 34.06 -18.74 11.83
CA LYS A 921 32.65 -18.61 11.48
C LYS A 921 31.88 -18.17 12.70
N LEU A 922 31.79 -16.86 12.96
CA LEU A 922 31.25 -16.29 14.18
C LEU A 922 29.80 -16.67 14.48
N ARG A 923 29.06 -17.08 13.45
CA ARG A 923 27.70 -17.57 13.59
C ARG A 923 27.64 -18.98 14.20
N ASP A 924 28.66 -19.82 13.90
CA ASP A 924 28.78 -21.19 14.38
C ASP A 924 30.26 -21.59 14.53
N MET A 925 30.82 -21.32 15.68
CA MET A 925 32.23 -21.58 15.99
C MET A 925 32.62 -23.08 16.06
N ASN A 926 31.66 -23.99 16.06
CA ASN A 926 31.94 -25.44 15.95
C ASN A 926 32.47 -25.79 14.53
N GLN A 927 32.26 -24.91 13.56
CA GLN A 927 32.77 -25.01 12.19
C GLN A 927 34.00 -24.10 11.97
N ALA A 928 34.70 -23.67 13.00
CA ALA A 928 35.91 -22.87 12.85
C ALA A 928 37.03 -23.69 12.18
N GLY A 929 37.81 -23.04 11.31
CA GLY A 929 38.94 -23.65 10.62
C GLY A 929 38.83 -23.59 9.11
N ALA A 930 39.83 -24.06 8.40
CA ALA A 930 39.79 -24.42 6.97
C ALA A 930 39.94 -25.95 6.87
N ILE A 931 38.88 -26.63 6.47
CA ILE A 931 38.75 -28.09 6.50
C ILE A 931 38.91 -28.64 5.08
N TYR A 932 40.02 -29.30 4.82
CA TYR A 932 40.31 -29.95 3.56
C TYR A 932 40.14 -31.46 3.68
N LYS A 933 39.28 -32.05 2.87
CA LYS A 933 38.97 -33.51 2.92
C LYS A 933 38.66 -34.04 4.32
N GLY A 934 37.86 -33.24 5.07
CA GLY A 934 37.40 -33.61 6.40
C GLY A 934 38.41 -33.40 7.55
N SER A 935 39.58 -32.84 7.28
CA SER A 935 40.63 -32.55 8.26
C SER A 935 41.01 -31.06 8.26
N GLN A 936 41.42 -30.54 9.43
CA GLN A 936 41.90 -29.15 9.51
C GLN A 936 43.16 -28.99 8.65
N LEU A 937 43.20 -27.98 7.76
CA LEU A 937 44.37 -27.63 6.96
C LEU A 937 45.43 -26.99 7.88
N SER A 938 46.39 -27.79 8.29
CA SER A 938 47.43 -27.37 9.28
C SER A 938 48.52 -26.51 8.64
N ASP A 939 48.70 -26.61 7.34
CA ASP A 939 49.66 -25.83 6.56
C ASP A 939 49.13 -25.56 5.14
N TYR A 940 49.15 -24.32 4.71
CA TYR A 940 48.69 -23.92 3.40
C TYR A 940 49.50 -24.58 2.25
N HIS A 941 50.76 -24.96 2.49
CA HIS A 941 51.63 -25.62 1.50
C HIS A 941 51.02 -26.95 1.01
N ILE A 942 50.18 -27.62 1.78
CA ILE A 942 49.56 -28.90 1.43
C ILE A 942 48.83 -28.82 0.09
N ILE A 943 48.19 -27.70 -0.20
CA ILE A 943 47.41 -27.50 -1.43
C ILE A 943 47.97 -26.38 -2.32
N ASN A 944 49.05 -25.75 -1.92
CA ASN A 944 49.50 -24.47 -2.53
C ASN A 944 49.96 -24.63 -3.96
N GLU A 945 50.58 -25.74 -4.36
CA GLU A 945 51.00 -25.96 -5.77
C GLU A 945 49.77 -26.04 -6.69
N GLU A 946 48.78 -26.83 -6.32
CA GLU A 946 47.53 -26.93 -7.10
C GLU A 946 46.78 -25.59 -7.11
N PHE A 947 46.80 -24.87 -5.99
CA PHE A 947 46.22 -23.52 -5.88
C PHE A 947 46.91 -22.52 -6.80
N LYS A 948 48.26 -22.56 -6.93
CA LYS A 948 48.99 -21.68 -7.82
C LYS A 948 48.68 -21.99 -9.29
N GLU A 949 48.60 -23.28 -9.66
CA GLU A 949 48.23 -23.66 -11.04
C GLU A 949 46.85 -23.10 -11.43
N ARG A 950 45.85 -23.19 -10.56
CA ARG A 950 44.53 -22.59 -10.83
C ARG A 950 44.57 -21.06 -10.84
N MET A 951 45.33 -20.43 -9.97
CA MET A 951 45.52 -18.97 -9.99
C MET A 951 46.21 -18.49 -11.26
N ASP A 952 47.17 -19.25 -11.78
CA ASP A 952 47.84 -18.96 -13.04
C ASP A 952 46.86 -18.96 -14.21
N GLU A 953 45.91 -19.90 -14.25
CA GLU A 953 44.87 -19.94 -15.26
C GLU A 953 43.93 -18.72 -15.17
N GLU A 954 43.47 -18.36 -13.98
CA GLU A 954 42.53 -17.25 -13.76
C GLU A 954 43.19 -15.90 -14.08
N ILE A 955 44.41 -15.66 -13.60
CA ILE A 955 45.12 -14.41 -13.84
C ILE A 955 45.55 -14.29 -15.31
N SER A 956 45.99 -15.38 -15.95
CA SER A 956 46.23 -15.39 -17.39
C SER A 956 44.98 -15.01 -18.18
N SER A 957 43.81 -15.56 -17.77
CA SER A 957 42.51 -15.23 -18.38
C SER A 957 42.12 -13.77 -18.17
N LEU A 958 42.36 -13.22 -16.99
CA LEU A 958 42.09 -11.81 -16.67
C LEU A 958 42.89 -10.84 -17.57
N PHE A 959 44.15 -11.12 -17.80
CA PHE A 959 45.02 -10.24 -18.59
C PHE A 959 45.11 -10.61 -20.08
N ASP A 960 44.51 -11.73 -20.54
CA ASP A 960 44.46 -12.10 -21.96
C ASP A 960 43.55 -11.14 -22.75
N ALA A 961 44.11 -10.40 -23.69
CA ALA A 961 43.37 -9.47 -24.54
C ALA A 961 42.36 -10.16 -25.48
N LYS A 962 42.49 -11.45 -25.72
CA LYS A 962 41.62 -12.21 -26.62
C LYS A 962 40.34 -12.71 -25.92
N LYS A 963 40.38 -12.86 -24.61
CA LYS A 963 39.23 -13.29 -23.82
C LYS A 963 38.39 -12.09 -23.41
N PRO A 964 37.10 -11.98 -23.84
CA PRO A 964 36.23 -10.88 -23.44
C PRO A 964 35.81 -10.98 -21.97
N PHE A 965 35.23 -9.91 -21.45
CA PHE A 965 34.53 -9.95 -20.18
C PHE A 965 33.11 -10.47 -20.45
N GLU A 966 32.84 -11.71 -20.06
CA GLU A 966 31.57 -12.39 -20.32
C GLU A 966 30.68 -12.42 -19.08
N GLN A 967 29.39 -12.52 -19.31
CA GLN A 967 28.42 -12.80 -18.24
C GLN A 967 28.68 -14.19 -17.63
N SER A 968 28.49 -14.31 -16.32
CA SER A 968 28.45 -15.61 -15.68
C SER A 968 27.36 -16.48 -16.30
N GLN A 969 27.68 -17.77 -16.51
CA GLN A 969 26.68 -18.75 -16.98
C GLN A 969 25.71 -19.17 -15.86
N ASP A 970 26.06 -18.94 -14.59
CA ASP A 970 25.22 -19.27 -13.46
C ASP A 970 24.28 -18.10 -13.10
N ASN A 971 22.98 -18.32 -13.29
CA ASN A 971 21.93 -17.32 -12.97
C ASN A 971 21.81 -17.05 -11.46
N ASN A 972 22.20 -17.98 -10.59
CA ASN A 972 22.15 -17.78 -9.15
C ASN A 972 23.07 -16.64 -8.70
N SER A 973 24.23 -16.49 -9.34
CA SER A 973 25.15 -15.36 -9.09
C SER A 973 24.55 -14.01 -9.43
N CYS A 974 23.55 -13.97 -10.29
CA CYS A 974 22.90 -12.74 -10.75
C CYS A 974 21.80 -12.25 -9.80
N ARG A 975 21.22 -13.12 -8.98
CA ARG A 975 20.03 -12.81 -8.14
C ARG A 975 20.20 -11.61 -7.23
N TYR A 976 21.40 -11.38 -6.73
CA TYR A 976 21.73 -10.24 -5.87
C TYR A 976 22.80 -9.33 -6.47
N CYS A 977 23.01 -9.43 -7.79
CA CYS A 977 24.02 -8.64 -8.48
C CYS A 977 23.51 -7.22 -8.68
N ARG A 978 24.27 -6.22 -8.23
CA ARG A 978 23.95 -4.78 -8.39
C ARG A 978 23.86 -4.32 -9.84
N TYR A 979 24.33 -5.11 -10.78
CA TYR A 979 24.33 -4.81 -12.22
C TYR A 979 23.33 -5.65 -13.02
N ILE A 980 22.38 -6.30 -12.33
CA ILE A 980 21.41 -7.22 -12.96
C ILE A 980 20.59 -6.55 -14.06
N ASP A 981 20.25 -5.26 -13.88
CA ASP A 981 19.49 -4.47 -14.86
C ASP A 981 20.30 -4.21 -16.12
N PHE A 982 21.61 -3.91 -16.00
CA PHE A 982 22.51 -3.77 -17.13
C PHE A 982 22.65 -5.07 -17.92
N CYS A 983 22.62 -6.20 -17.22
CA CYS A 983 22.71 -7.55 -17.81
C CYS A 983 21.38 -8.03 -18.37
N ARG A 984 20.24 -7.32 -18.16
CA ARG A 984 18.88 -7.68 -18.61
C ARG A 984 18.44 -9.07 -18.15
N ARG A 985 18.86 -9.51 -16.97
CA ARG A 985 18.51 -10.82 -16.41
C ARG A 985 17.32 -10.79 -15.43
N ASN A 986 16.83 -9.62 -15.07
CA ASN A 986 15.62 -9.46 -14.23
C ASN A 986 14.38 -10.14 -14.82
N SER A 987 14.27 -10.23 -16.14
CA SER A 987 13.16 -10.86 -16.82
C SER A 987 13.25 -12.40 -16.90
N GLN A 988 14.35 -12.99 -16.40
CA GLN A 988 14.60 -14.44 -16.49
C GLN A 988 14.53 -15.15 -15.13
N MET A 989 14.34 -14.40 -14.04
CA MET A 989 14.11 -14.86 -12.67
C MET A 989 12.67 -14.68 -12.27
#